data_fce6510ac0fe36340acccbbed5bc85f6
#
_entry.id   fce6510ac0fe36340acccbbed5bc85f6
#
_cell.length_a   1.000
_cell.length_b   1.000
_cell.length_c   1.000
_cell.angle_alpha   90.00
_cell.angle_beta   90.00
_cell.angle_gamma   90.00
#
_symmetry.space_group_name_H-M   'P 1'
#
loop_
_entity.id
_entity.type
_entity.pdbx_description
1 polymer ?
#
loop_
_entity_poly.entity_id
_entity_poly.type
_entity_poly.pdbx_seq_one_letter_code
_entity_poly.pdbx_strand_id
1 'polypeptide(L)'
;MVGSKPADGAVLATPPGDVRLLFDDDVRPAGGAAAVDAKGRSVLAGPERRLAGNPRAIVVPLRSGLARGAYTVRWRVVSDDGHLISGVLAFAVGAGSPKPIPTLSAGGGVAASSVVLRLVFLAGVLLAGGGALAGRVLLEPGRRRVETATVGVGLALVAGGAFGLRAIEPVADATRFGRVLEVAAIVALVGLAAALASIRARRLALVSTLLGLLELAAPTLAGHALDPRRFRALIALADFAHVLGAAFWIAGIALLAVTGSVRARSRFAPLALGAVALLGLASIPRAIAALDSFGDLVHTGYGRAILVKTGIVAVALAVAAANRTRLRRLGLGAELTLLAGVVAAVAVLTELRPPAPAPASAARVVRARPAPPPADAVVLAAQDDDVAVGLAASPRGGRIAVRVTALGPDGLGLNGFRVRIAGSQASACGPGCYAANVPLPAPPRRVDVALSGGGRRPATLVFTLPARWPPPSASKLVARVGRVYRSLRTLVIHERLASSRRNVVVTTYRVEAPDRLAYRIVRGPQAVIIGGVRWDRLPGGKWQRSQTEPLDEPEPFWGTDPVRNARLLGTGRIGGRPVRIASFFDPRLPAWFELFVDPASSRLLALHMTAQAHFMRHRYSRFDAPLHVVPPPAGKR
;
A
#
# COMPACT_ATOMS: atom_id res chain seq x y z
N MET A 1 10.75 -0.46 -5.85
CA MET A 1 12.17 -0.73 -5.58
C MET A 1 12.37 -2.24 -5.63
N VAL A 2 13.31 -2.70 -6.42
CA VAL A 2 13.60 -4.14 -6.60
C VAL A 2 14.81 -4.60 -5.79
N GLY A 3 15.62 -3.68 -5.26
CA GLY A 3 16.75 -4.00 -4.42
C GLY A 3 17.45 -2.78 -3.85
N SER A 4 18.33 -3.02 -2.87
CA SER A 4 19.21 -2.00 -2.29
C SER A 4 20.58 -2.58 -1.93
N LYS A 5 21.58 -1.71 -1.91
CA LYS A 5 22.92 -2.02 -1.42
C LYS A 5 23.38 -0.86 -0.50
N PRO A 6 23.51 -1.08 0.82
CA PRO A 6 23.23 -2.33 1.52
C PRO A 6 21.78 -2.83 1.37
N ALA A 7 21.58 -4.15 1.52
CA ALA A 7 20.24 -4.70 1.59
C ALA A 7 19.54 -4.21 2.86
N ASP A 8 18.21 -4.09 2.83
CA ASP A 8 17.45 -3.75 4.02
C ASP A 8 17.67 -4.79 5.13
N GLY A 9 17.98 -4.32 6.32
CA GLY A 9 18.34 -5.14 7.46
C GLY A 9 19.75 -5.73 7.43
N ALA A 10 20.62 -5.34 6.51
CA ALA A 10 22.00 -5.84 6.43
C ALA A 10 22.85 -5.40 7.63
N VAL A 11 23.77 -6.29 8.07
CA VAL A 11 24.84 -5.97 9.01
C VAL A 11 26.17 -6.06 8.27
N LEU A 12 26.88 -4.95 8.17
CA LEU A 12 28.10 -4.80 7.39
C LEU A 12 29.33 -4.81 8.29
N ALA A 13 30.39 -5.46 7.85
CA ALA A 13 31.67 -5.42 8.55
C ALA A 13 32.33 -4.03 8.44
N THR A 14 32.21 -3.39 7.28
CA THR A 14 32.78 -2.07 6.98
C THR A 14 31.69 -1.06 6.64
N PRO A 15 31.86 0.22 6.99
CA PRO A 15 30.89 1.26 6.70
C PRO A 15 30.76 1.48 5.17
N PRO A 16 29.51 1.58 4.63
CA PRO A 16 29.31 1.92 3.23
C PRO A 16 29.47 3.43 3.02
N GLY A 17 30.02 3.84 1.88
CA GLY A 17 30.09 5.25 1.49
C GLY A 17 28.80 5.78 0.88
N ASP A 18 27.91 4.88 0.46
CA ASP A 18 26.62 5.23 -0.13
C ASP A 18 25.57 4.12 0.13
N VAL A 19 24.30 4.48 -0.06
CA VAL A 19 23.22 3.53 -0.23
C VAL A 19 22.72 3.62 -1.65
N ARG A 20 22.71 2.48 -2.36
CA ARG A 20 22.20 2.37 -3.73
C ARG A 20 20.86 1.70 -3.71
N LEU A 21 19.88 2.34 -4.36
CA LEU A 21 18.52 1.85 -4.49
C LEU A 21 18.28 1.50 -5.96
N LEU A 22 17.80 0.31 -6.23
CA LEU A 22 17.51 -0.16 -7.59
C LEU A 22 16.00 -0.28 -7.77
N PHE A 23 15.50 0.21 -8.89
CA PHE A 23 14.09 0.23 -9.25
C PHE A 23 13.84 -0.56 -10.54
N ASP A 24 12.60 -0.93 -10.75
CA ASP A 24 12.09 -1.63 -11.95
C ASP A 24 11.81 -0.67 -13.11
N ASP A 25 11.75 0.64 -12.84
CA ASP A 25 11.56 1.70 -13.81
C ASP A 25 12.62 2.80 -13.66
N ASP A 26 12.69 3.70 -14.63
CA ASP A 26 13.53 4.89 -14.56
C ASP A 26 12.99 5.82 -13.46
N VAL A 27 13.89 6.31 -12.62
CA VAL A 27 13.53 7.15 -11.47
C VAL A 27 14.36 8.41 -11.40
N ARG A 28 13.82 9.43 -10.72
CA ARG A 28 14.47 10.70 -10.40
C ARG A 28 14.43 10.94 -8.89
N PRO A 29 15.47 11.55 -8.30
CA PRO A 29 15.39 12.04 -6.94
C PRO A 29 14.24 13.05 -6.80
N ALA A 30 13.37 12.85 -5.78
CA ALA A 30 12.30 13.79 -5.47
C ALA A 30 12.68 14.82 -4.39
N GLY A 31 13.89 14.70 -3.88
CA GLY A 31 14.34 15.48 -2.72
C GLY A 31 13.86 14.93 -1.38
N GLY A 32 14.51 15.33 -0.29
CA GLY A 32 14.13 14.98 1.06
C GLY A 32 14.59 13.59 1.53
N ALA A 33 15.61 13.01 0.91
CA ALA A 33 16.29 11.86 1.49
C ALA A 33 16.84 12.22 2.88
N ALA A 34 16.76 11.27 3.81
CA ALA A 34 17.33 11.40 5.14
C ALA A 34 18.08 10.11 5.47
N ALA A 35 19.29 10.25 6.01
CA ALA A 35 20.05 9.14 6.57
C ALA A 35 20.46 9.50 7.98
N VAL A 36 20.12 8.66 8.96
CA VAL A 36 20.36 8.96 10.38
C VAL A 36 20.94 7.75 11.10
N ASP A 37 21.75 8.03 12.14
CA ASP A 37 22.21 7.02 13.10
C ASP A 37 21.12 6.68 14.14
N ALA A 38 21.40 5.74 15.03
CA ALA A 38 20.48 5.34 16.09
C ALA A 38 20.12 6.47 17.07
N LYS A 39 20.89 7.56 17.10
CA LYS A 39 20.63 8.76 17.91
C LYS A 39 19.90 9.83 17.12
N GLY A 40 19.55 9.56 15.87
CA GLY A 40 18.86 10.49 14.97
C GLY A 40 19.75 11.58 14.36
N ARG A 41 21.09 11.48 14.49
CA ARG A 41 22.01 12.44 13.87
C ARG A 41 22.16 12.12 12.40
N SER A 42 22.10 13.18 11.55
CA SER A 42 22.25 13.02 10.10
C SER A 42 23.65 12.51 9.74
N VAL A 43 23.67 11.49 8.90
CA VAL A 43 24.87 10.91 8.30
C VAL A 43 24.91 11.06 6.78
N LEU A 44 24.04 11.91 6.21
CA LEU A 44 24.11 12.28 4.79
C LEU A 44 25.40 13.06 4.50
N ALA A 45 26.05 12.71 3.38
CA ALA A 45 27.18 13.46 2.83
C ALA A 45 26.76 14.49 1.78
N GLY A 46 25.55 14.38 1.25
CA GLY A 46 25.02 15.29 0.21
C GLY A 46 23.64 14.83 -0.26
N PRO A 47 23.05 15.53 -1.24
CA PRO A 47 21.75 15.14 -1.80
C PRO A 47 21.81 13.80 -2.53
N GLU A 48 20.67 13.13 -2.57
CA GLU A 48 20.51 11.93 -3.40
C GLU A 48 20.64 12.27 -4.88
N ARG A 49 21.19 11.33 -5.65
CA ARG A 49 21.44 11.52 -7.10
C ARG A 49 21.27 10.23 -7.85
N ARG A 50 21.06 10.33 -9.16
CA ARG A 50 21.07 9.15 -10.03
C ARG A 50 22.48 8.55 -10.11
N LEU A 51 22.54 7.23 -10.19
CA LEU A 51 23.78 6.55 -10.52
C LEU A 51 24.13 6.80 -11.99
N ALA A 52 25.35 7.26 -12.25
CA ALA A 52 25.83 7.45 -13.62
C ALA A 52 25.72 6.12 -14.41
N GLY A 53 25.19 6.20 -15.63
CA GLY A 53 24.99 5.04 -16.50
C GLY A 53 23.82 4.12 -16.13
N ASN A 54 23.10 4.37 -15.04
CA ASN A 54 21.94 3.57 -14.68
C ASN A 54 20.75 4.44 -14.24
N PRO A 55 19.77 4.69 -15.15
CA PRO A 55 18.63 5.54 -14.85
C PRO A 55 17.65 4.94 -13.81
N ARG A 56 17.78 3.67 -13.48
CA ARG A 56 16.95 2.96 -12.51
C ARG A 56 17.59 2.86 -11.12
N ALA A 57 18.73 3.55 -10.92
CA ALA A 57 19.43 3.49 -9.65
C ALA A 57 19.62 4.89 -9.05
N ILE A 58 19.31 5.01 -7.76
CA ILE A 58 19.54 6.20 -6.94
C ILE A 58 20.64 5.91 -5.94
N VAL A 59 21.50 6.88 -5.75
CA VAL A 59 22.59 6.88 -4.75
C VAL A 59 22.27 7.90 -3.68
N VAL A 60 22.24 7.45 -2.43
CA VAL A 60 22.17 8.30 -1.24
C VAL A 60 23.55 8.32 -0.62
N PRO A 61 24.33 9.41 -0.74
CA PRO A 61 25.71 9.46 -0.25
C PRO A 61 25.73 9.56 1.28
N LEU A 62 26.64 8.81 1.90
CA LEU A 62 26.82 8.78 3.34
C LEU A 62 28.17 9.37 3.72
N ARG A 63 28.27 9.94 4.92
CA ARG A 63 29.54 10.43 5.46
C ARG A 63 30.51 9.27 5.60
N SER A 64 31.78 9.53 5.35
CA SER A 64 32.86 8.55 5.58
C SER A 64 33.02 8.25 7.09
N GLY A 65 33.50 7.06 7.43
CA GLY A 65 33.83 6.71 8.80
C GLY A 65 32.61 6.53 9.72
N LEU A 66 31.50 5.99 9.21
CA LEU A 66 30.34 5.68 10.05
C LEU A 66 30.74 4.77 11.21
N ALA A 67 30.38 5.16 12.43
CA ALA A 67 30.66 4.39 13.64
C ALA A 67 29.87 3.06 13.67
N ARG A 68 30.26 2.14 14.55
CA ARG A 68 29.48 0.92 14.78
C ARG A 68 28.07 1.29 15.29
N GLY A 69 27.03 0.73 14.69
CA GLY A 69 25.64 1.00 15.08
C GLY A 69 24.65 0.83 13.95
N ALA A 70 23.38 1.10 14.25
CA ALA A 70 22.27 1.04 13.30
C ALA A 70 22.05 2.38 12.60
N TYR A 71 21.67 2.30 11.33
CA TYR A 71 21.41 3.45 10.46
C TYR A 71 20.09 3.24 9.75
N THR A 72 19.34 4.33 9.56
CA THR A 72 18.09 4.35 8.81
C THR A 72 18.19 5.35 7.67
N VAL A 73 17.77 4.93 6.48
CA VAL A 73 17.73 5.77 5.29
C VAL A 73 16.29 5.83 4.80
N ARG A 74 15.73 7.04 4.77
CA ARG A 74 14.49 7.37 4.08
C ARG A 74 14.84 7.93 2.70
N TRP A 75 14.10 7.52 1.69
CA TRP A 75 14.28 7.97 0.32
C TRP A 75 12.95 8.30 -0.33
N ARG A 76 13.00 9.20 -1.32
CA ARG A 76 11.85 9.58 -2.15
C ARG A 76 12.31 9.73 -3.59
N VAL A 77 11.55 9.16 -4.50
CA VAL A 77 11.85 9.21 -5.93
C VAL A 77 10.56 9.41 -6.72
N VAL A 78 10.67 10.01 -7.90
CA VAL A 78 9.59 10.03 -8.90
C VAL A 78 9.96 9.07 -10.01
N SER A 79 9.06 8.16 -10.36
CA SER A 79 9.20 7.28 -11.52
C SER A 79 8.92 8.04 -12.82
N ASP A 80 9.34 7.46 -13.96
CA ASP A 80 9.23 8.14 -15.26
C ASP A 80 7.76 8.36 -15.69
N ASP A 81 6.83 7.64 -15.09
CA ASP A 81 5.37 7.79 -15.24
C ASP A 81 4.72 8.76 -14.22
N GLY A 82 5.51 9.48 -13.43
CA GLY A 82 5.08 10.55 -12.52
C GLY A 82 4.62 10.08 -11.13
N HIS A 83 4.88 8.83 -10.73
CA HIS A 83 4.50 8.38 -9.39
C HIS A 83 5.57 8.70 -8.35
N LEU A 84 5.18 9.44 -7.31
CA LEU A 84 6.03 9.67 -6.15
C LEU A 84 6.12 8.40 -5.30
N ILE A 85 7.31 7.82 -5.22
CA ILE A 85 7.60 6.60 -4.47
C ILE A 85 8.48 6.96 -3.29
N SER A 86 8.11 6.52 -2.10
CA SER A 86 8.91 6.71 -0.89
C SER A 86 9.13 5.40 -0.17
N GLY A 87 10.18 5.31 0.60
CA GLY A 87 10.48 4.13 1.40
C GLY A 87 11.54 4.40 2.44
N VAL A 88 11.73 3.39 3.27
CA VAL A 88 12.73 3.38 4.33
C VAL A 88 13.48 2.07 4.26
N LEU A 89 14.77 2.10 4.50
CA LEU A 89 15.58 0.92 4.76
C LEU A 89 16.49 1.18 5.97
N ALA A 90 16.92 0.11 6.59
CA ALA A 90 17.85 0.19 7.70
C ALA A 90 19.00 -0.80 7.52
N PHE A 91 20.21 -0.41 7.93
CA PHE A 91 21.40 -1.28 7.96
C PHE A 91 22.21 -1.01 9.23
N ALA A 92 23.12 -1.92 9.57
CA ALA A 92 24.04 -1.74 10.69
C ALA A 92 25.49 -1.89 10.23
N VAL A 93 26.41 -1.22 10.94
CA VAL A 93 27.86 -1.29 10.72
C VAL A 93 28.52 -1.92 11.94
N GLY A 94 29.44 -2.83 11.71
CA GLY A 94 30.24 -3.54 12.70
C GLY A 94 29.75 -4.97 12.96
N ALA A 95 30.67 -5.94 12.91
CA ALA A 95 30.38 -7.33 13.24
C ALA A 95 29.72 -7.43 14.63
N GLY A 96 28.60 -8.16 14.74
CA GLY A 96 27.84 -8.30 15.99
C GLY A 96 26.95 -7.11 16.35
N SER A 97 26.83 -6.09 15.49
CA SER A 97 25.81 -5.05 15.66
C SER A 97 24.40 -5.65 15.58
N PRO A 98 23.45 -5.18 16.39
CA PRO A 98 22.07 -5.66 16.32
C PRO A 98 21.46 -5.33 14.95
N LYS A 99 20.51 -6.16 14.49
CA LYS A 99 19.78 -5.90 13.25
C LYS A 99 19.08 -4.55 13.36
N PRO A 100 19.25 -3.67 12.38
CA PRO A 100 18.70 -2.33 12.47
C PRO A 100 17.16 -2.35 12.33
N ILE A 101 16.51 -1.48 13.09
CA ILE A 101 15.08 -1.18 12.97
C ILE A 101 14.96 0.21 12.37
N PRO A 102 14.13 0.42 11.34
CA PRO A 102 13.90 1.75 10.81
C PRO A 102 13.35 2.70 11.88
N THR A 103 13.98 3.84 12.04
CA THR A 103 13.57 4.90 12.98
C THR A 103 12.82 6.04 12.30
N LEU A 104 12.74 6.02 10.97
CA LEU A 104 11.99 6.95 10.13
C LEU A 104 10.85 6.20 9.44
N SER A 105 9.78 6.92 9.10
CA SER A 105 8.71 6.37 8.25
C SER A 105 8.88 6.79 6.80
N ALA A 106 8.34 6.01 5.89
CA ALA A 106 8.40 6.25 4.45
C ALA A 106 7.76 7.59 4.05
N GLY A 107 6.65 7.98 4.66
CA GLY A 107 5.86 9.17 4.29
C GLY A 107 5.43 9.11 2.82
N GLY A 108 4.16 9.22 2.55
CA GLY A 108 3.63 9.23 1.18
C GLY A 108 2.14 8.90 1.21
N GLY A 109 1.32 9.69 0.54
CA GLY A 109 -0.11 9.47 0.40
C GLY A 109 -0.59 10.10 -0.90
N VAL A 110 -1.74 9.65 -1.38
CA VAL A 110 -2.40 10.23 -2.54
C VAL A 110 -2.89 11.64 -2.19
N ALA A 111 -2.36 12.65 -2.87
CA ALA A 111 -2.80 14.03 -2.66
C ALA A 111 -4.15 14.26 -3.37
N ALA A 112 -5.14 14.78 -2.66
CA ALA A 112 -6.45 15.09 -3.23
C ALA A 112 -6.36 16.04 -4.44
N SER A 113 -5.43 17.01 -4.39
CA SER A 113 -5.16 17.92 -5.52
C SER A 113 -4.72 17.18 -6.78
N SER A 114 -3.85 16.16 -6.67
CA SER A 114 -3.41 15.35 -7.79
C SER A 114 -4.58 14.57 -8.40
N VAL A 115 -5.42 13.94 -7.58
CA VAL A 115 -6.63 13.23 -8.05
C VAL A 115 -7.58 14.16 -8.81
N VAL A 116 -7.85 15.36 -8.28
CA VAL A 116 -8.74 16.34 -8.93
C VAL A 116 -8.15 16.78 -10.28
N LEU A 117 -6.87 17.09 -10.34
CA LEU A 117 -6.22 17.52 -11.57
C LEU A 117 -6.16 16.39 -12.61
N ARG A 118 -5.93 15.15 -12.19
CA ARG A 118 -6.02 13.96 -13.08
C ARG A 118 -7.46 13.76 -13.58
N LEU A 119 -8.45 13.95 -12.73
CA LEU A 119 -9.85 13.89 -13.13
C LEU A 119 -10.16 14.93 -14.24
N VAL A 120 -9.72 16.18 -14.05
CA VAL A 120 -9.89 17.26 -15.03
C VAL A 120 -9.19 16.92 -16.34
N PHE A 121 -7.95 16.47 -16.27
CA PHE A 121 -7.15 16.08 -17.45
C PHE A 121 -7.82 14.93 -18.22
N LEU A 122 -8.19 13.84 -17.53
CA LEU A 122 -8.81 12.67 -18.17
C LEU A 122 -10.19 13.01 -18.75
N ALA A 123 -11.03 13.76 -18.03
CA ALA A 123 -12.29 14.23 -18.55
C ALA A 123 -12.10 15.09 -19.82
N GLY A 124 -11.07 15.93 -19.82
CA GLY A 124 -10.69 16.74 -20.97
C GLY A 124 -10.31 15.88 -22.17
N VAL A 125 -9.42 14.90 -22.01
CA VAL A 125 -9.01 13.97 -23.08
C VAL A 125 -10.21 13.21 -23.65
N LEU A 126 -11.08 12.68 -22.78
CA LEU A 126 -12.26 11.92 -23.22
C LEU A 126 -13.26 12.80 -23.96
N LEU A 127 -13.44 14.06 -23.56
CA LEU A 127 -14.32 15.01 -24.25
C LEU A 127 -13.72 15.55 -25.54
N ALA A 128 -12.42 15.87 -25.56
CA ALA A 128 -11.76 16.38 -26.76
C ALA A 128 -11.70 15.31 -27.86
N GLY A 129 -11.04 14.18 -27.56
CA GLY A 129 -10.86 13.11 -28.53
C GLY A 129 -12.17 12.35 -28.82
N GLY A 130 -12.95 12.06 -27.78
CA GLY A 130 -14.26 11.41 -27.94
C GLY A 130 -15.29 12.31 -28.64
N GLY A 131 -15.30 13.62 -28.34
CA GLY A 131 -16.14 14.61 -29.01
C GLY A 131 -15.80 14.74 -30.48
N ALA A 132 -14.52 14.73 -30.84
CA ALA A 132 -14.04 14.70 -32.22
C ALA A 132 -14.50 13.41 -32.94
N LEU A 133 -14.31 12.24 -32.31
CA LEU A 133 -14.63 10.94 -32.89
C LEU A 133 -16.14 10.75 -33.01
N ALA A 134 -16.90 10.88 -31.92
CA ALA A 134 -18.31 10.68 -31.86
C ALA A 134 -19.07 11.77 -32.64
N GLY A 135 -18.61 13.02 -32.60
CA GLY A 135 -19.19 14.12 -33.34
C GLY A 135 -19.18 13.91 -34.87
N ARG A 136 -18.06 13.39 -35.39
CA ARG A 136 -17.91 13.06 -36.82
C ARG A 136 -18.88 11.96 -37.27
N VAL A 137 -19.09 10.97 -36.43
CA VAL A 137 -19.92 9.79 -36.76
C VAL A 137 -21.40 10.03 -36.51
N LEU A 138 -21.76 10.75 -35.45
CA LEU A 138 -23.14 10.86 -34.96
C LEU A 138 -23.85 12.11 -35.46
N LEU A 139 -23.13 13.24 -35.62
CA LEU A 139 -23.76 14.53 -35.91
C LEU A 139 -23.84 14.82 -37.40
N GLU A 140 -24.96 15.43 -37.79
CA GLU A 140 -25.17 15.95 -39.14
C GLU A 140 -24.30 17.21 -39.39
N PRO A 141 -24.01 17.54 -40.67
CA PRO A 141 -23.19 18.71 -41.02
C PRO A 141 -23.68 20.02 -40.38
N GLY A 142 -25.00 20.20 -40.24
CA GLY A 142 -25.58 21.40 -39.62
C GLY A 142 -25.32 21.54 -38.11
N ARG A 143 -24.92 20.46 -37.42
CA ARG A 143 -24.64 20.41 -35.98
C ARG A 143 -23.15 20.37 -35.65
N ARG A 144 -22.25 20.62 -36.62
CA ARG A 144 -20.79 20.60 -36.43
C ARG A 144 -20.31 21.63 -35.39
N ARG A 145 -21.06 22.69 -35.12
CA ARG A 145 -20.76 23.63 -34.04
C ARG A 145 -20.79 22.96 -32.67
N VAL A 146 -21.68 21.99 -32.44
CA VAL A 146 -21.74 21.23 -31.18
C VAL A 146 -20.50 20.35 -31.02
N GLU A 147 -20.07 19.68 -32.11
CA GLU A 147 -18.79 18.93 -32.12
C GLU A 147 -17.63 19.83 -31.71
N THR A 148 -17.47 20.96 -32.42
CA THR A 148 -16.34 21.88 -32.15
C THR A 148 -16.38 22.47 -30.75
N ALA A 149 -17.58 22.78 -30.22
CA ALA A 149 -17.74 23.26 -28.84
C ALA A 149 -17.36 22.18 -27.82
N THR A 150 -17.77 20.93 -28.03
CA THR A 150 -17.42 19.80 -27.13
C THR A 150 -15.92 19.55 -27.16
N VAL A 151 -15.30 19.55 -28.34
CA VAL A 151 -13.84 19.43 -28.49
C VAL A 151 -13.13 20.60 -27.79
N GLY A 152 -13.60 21.85 -27.99
CA GLY A 152 -13.01 23.02 -27.36
C GLY A 152 -13.07 23.00 -25.83
N VAL A 153 -14.21 22.59 -25.25
CA VAL A 153 -14.32 22.38 -23.78
C VAL A 153 -13.36 21.31 -23.31
N GLY A 154 -13.29 20.18 -24.03
CA GLY A 154 -12.34 19.10 -23.71
C GLY A 154 -10.90 19.60 -23.74
N LEU A 155 -10.49 20.34 -24.76
CA LEU A 155 -9.13 20.91 -24.88
C LEU A 155 -8.83 21.92 -23.77
N ALA A 156 -9.79 22.74 -23.36
CA ALA A 156 -9.62 23.65 -22.21
C ALA A 156 -9.36 22.87 -20.90
N LEU A 157 -10.07 21.76 -20.68
CA LEU A 157 -9.87 20.88 -19.51
C LEU A 157 -8.52 20.16 -19.61
N VAL A 158 -8.09 19.69 -20.79
CA VAL A 158 -6.74 19.10 -20.97
C VAL A 158 -5.67 20.11 -20.60
N ALA A 159 -5.73 21.33 -21.14
CA ALA A 159 -4.76 22.37 -20.84
C ALA A 159 -4.70 22.68 -19.33
N GLY A 160 -5.84 22.95 -18.71
CA GLY A 160 -5.91 23.24 -17.27
C GLY A 160 -5.42 22.10 -16.39
N GLY A 161 -5.83 20.86 -16.69
CA GLY A 161 -5.41 19.65 -15.96
C GLY A 161 -3.91 19.37 -16.13
N ALA A 162 -3.38 19.47 -17.36
CA ALA A 162 -1.98 19.24 -17.65
C ALA A 162 -1.08 20.30 -16.99
N PHE A 163 -1.43 21.58 -17.05
CA PHE A 163 -0.70 22.63 -16.34
C PHE A 163 -0.72 22.44 -14.84
N GLY A 164 -1.90 22.14 -14.27
CA GLY A 164 -2.03 21.90 -12.85
C GLY A 164 -1.20 20.72 -12.35
N LEU A 165 -1.26 19.57 -13.05
CA LEU A 165 -0.46 18.39 -12.74
C LEU A 165 1.04 18.68 -12.83
N ARG A 166 1.47 19.34 -13.89
CA ARG A 166 2.87 19.70 -14.08
C ARG A 166 3.38 20.65 -12.98
N ALA A 167 2.53 21.55 -12.47
CA ALA A 167 2.90 22.49 -11.43
C ALA A 167 3.07 21.82 -10.05
N ILE A 168 2.38 20.71 -9.79
CA ILE A 168 2.50 19.99 -8.51
C ILE A 168 3.46 18.80 -8.55
N GLU A 169 3.88 18.37 -9.76
CA GLU A 169 4.75 17.21 -9.95
C GLU A 169 6.22 17.60 -9.68
N PRO A 170 6.88 16.97 -8.68
CA PRO A 170 8.29 17.15 -8.49
C PRO A 170 9.09 16.67 -9.71
N VAL A 171 10.03 17.48 -10.19
CA VAL A 171 10.90 17.18 -11.33
C VAL A 171 10.17 16.82 -12.65
N ALA A 172 9.01 17.44 -12.90
CA ALA A 172 8.19 17.21 -14.09
C ALA A 172 9.00 17.26 -15.39
N ASP A 173 9.90 18.23 -15.54
CA ASP A 173 10.73 18.40 -16.75
C ASP A 173 11.62 17.20 -17.05
N ALA A 174 11.94 16.40 -16.06
CA ALA A 174 12.83 15.26 -16.20
C ALA A 174 12.11 13.93 -16.42
N THR A 175 10.78 13.87 -16.22
CA THR A 175 9.99 12.64 -16.37
C THR A 175 9.31 12.55 -17.73
N ARG A 176 9.01 11.32 -18.20
CA ARG A 176 8.17 11.10 -19.40
C ARG A 176 6.78 11.68 -19.16
N PHE A 177 6.22 11.46 -17.98
CA PHE A 177 4.92 11.99 -17.59
C PHE A 177 4.84 13.51 -17.78
N GLY A 178 5.77 14.25 -17.19
CA GLY A 178 5.78 15.71 -17.28
C GLY A 178 5.99 16.23 -18.71
N ARG A 179 6.83 15.56 -19.53
CA ARG A 179 7.01 15.93 -20.95
C ARG A 179 5.74 15.67 -21.78
N VAL A 180 5.03 14.55 -21.51
CA VAL A 180 3.77 14.26 -22.20
C VAL A 180 2.71 15.29 -21.82
N LEU A 181 2.61 15.69 -20.54
CA LEU A 181 1.70 16.75 -20.10
C LEU A 181 2.01 18.09 -20.76
N GLU A 182 3.30 18.41 -20.94
CA GLU A 182 3.70 19.64 -21.64
C GLU A 182 3.23 19.64 -23.09
N VAL A 183 3.51 18.56 -23.82
CA VAL A 183 3.05 18.41 -25.21
C VAL A 183 1.53 18.45 -25.31
N ALA A 184 0.83 17.73 -24.43
CA ALA A 184 -0.63 17.74 -24.36
C ALA A 184 -1.17 19.15 -24.08
N ALA A 185 -0.58 19.90 -23.15
CA ALA A 185 -0.99 21.28 -22.89
C ALA A 185 -0.81 22.19 -24.11
N ILE A 186 0.31 22.07 -24.84
CA ILE A 186 0.56 22.85 -26.05
C ILE A 186 -0.44 22.49 -27.16
N VAL A 187 -0.63 21.18 -27.42
CA VAL A 187 -1.60 20.68 -28.41
C VAL A 187 -3.00 21.16 -28.07
N ALA A 188 -3.39 21.08 -26.79
CA ALA A 188 -4.68 21.52 -26.31
C ALA A 188 -4.90 23.03 -26.49
N LEU A 189 -3.92 23.87 -26.18
CA LEU A 189 -4.01 25.32 -26.36
C LEU A 189 -4.12 25.70 -27.83
N VAL A 190 -3.32 25.10 -28.73
CA VAL A 190 -3.40 25.32 -30.18
C VAL A 190 -4.76 24.87 -30.73
N GLY A 191 -5.22 23.69 -30.29
CA GLY A 191 -6.53 23.16 -30.68
C GLY A 191 -7.70 24.00 -30.18
N LEU A 192 -7.61 24.54 -28.96
CA LEU A 192 -8.59 25.46 -28.38
C LEU A 192 -8.63 26.79 -29.16
N ALA A 193 -7.46 27.34 -29.47
CA ALA A 193 -7.37 28.55 -30.31
C ALA A 193 -8.00 28.31 -31.69
N ALA A 194 -7.76 27.14 -32.31
CA ALA A 194 -8.38 26.76 -33.56
C ALA A 194 -9.91 26.61 -33.43
N ALA A 195 -10.42 26.02 -32.31
CA ALA A 195 -11.84 25.91 -32.02
C ALA A 195 -12.49 27.30 -31.94
N LEU A 196 -11.91 28.24 -31.21
CA LEU A 196 -12.39 29.60 -31.08
C LEU A 196 -12.35 30.36 -32.42
N ALA A 197 -11.24 30.25 -33.15
CA ALA A 197 -11.08 30.89 -34.46
C ALA A 197 -12.03 30.29 -35.52
N SER A 198 -12.52 29.07 -35.35
CA SER A 198 -13.45 28.41 -36.27
C SER A 198 -14.80 29.14 -36.37
N ILE A 199 -15.14 30.00 -35.41
CA ILE A 199 -16.29 30.88 -35.44
C ILE A 199 -16.24 31.77 -36.68
N ARG A 200 -15.00 32.23 -37.07
CA ARG A 200 -14.75 33.07 -38.23
C ARG A 200 -14.28 32.28 -39.46
N ALA A 201 -13.52 31.22 -39.26
CA ALA A 201 -12.89 30.42 -40.32
C ALA A 201 -13.20 28.92 -40.15
N ARG A 202 -14.30 28.44 -40.72
CA ARG A 202 -14.85 27.06 -40.51
C ARG A 202 -13.85 25.94 -40.73
N ARG A 203 -12.83 26.12 -41.61
CA ARG A 203 -11.74 25.14 -41.84
C ARG A 203 -10.92 24.86 -40.59
N LEU A 204 -10.82 25.82 -39.66
CA LEU A 204 -10.09 25.67 -38.42
C LEU A 204 -10.80 24.70 -37.44
N ALA A 205 -12.08 24.42 -37.60
CA ALA A 205 -12.79 23.38 -36.86
C ALA A 205 -12.15 21.99 -37.13
N LEU A 206 -11.67 21.72 -38.33
CA LEU A 206 -10.98 20.47 -38.63
C LEU A 206 -9.65 20.37 -37.89
N VAL A 207 -8.91 21.47 -37.81
CA VAL A 207 -7.63 21.51 -37.04
C VAL A 207 -7.90 21.19 -35.58
N SER A 208 -8.91 21.82 -34.95
CA SER A 208 -9.32 21.55 -33.58
C SER A 208 -9.72 20.08 -33.38
N THR A 209 -10.51 19.51 -34.32
CA THR A 209 -10.91 18.10 -34.28
C THR A 209 -9.70 17.16 -34.33
N LEU A 210 -8.73 17.40 -35.24
CA LEU A 210 -7.52 16.57 -35.37
C LEU A 210 -6.63 16.65 -34.12
N LEU A 211 -6.48 17.85 -33.55
CA LEU A 211 -5.72 18.02 -32.31
C LEU A 211 -6.44 17.39 -31.12
N GLY A 212 -7.77 17.46 -31.06
CA GLY A 212 -8.56 16.74 -30.07
C GLY A 212 -8.41 15.21 -30.15
N LEU A 213 -8.31 14.65 -31.37
CA LEU A 213 -8.04 13.21 -31.57
C LEU A 213 -6.62 12.84 -31.09
N LEU A 214 -5.64 13.72 -31.30
CA LEU A 214 -4.25 13.48 -30.88
C LEU A 214 -4.16 13.35 -29.36
N GLU A 215 -4.98 14.07 -28.60
CA GLU A 215 -5.00 13.99 -27.13
C GLU A 215 -5.33 12.58 -26.60
N LEU A 216 -6.00 11.72 -27.36
CA LEU A 216 -6.30 10.33 -26.96
C LEU A 216 -5.03 9.50 -26.69
N ALA A 217 -3.89 9.90 -27.27
CA ALA A 217 -2.63 9.21 -27.03
C ALA A 217 -1.98 9.59 -25.68
N ALA A 218 -2.31 10.76 -25.14
CA ALA A 218 -1.64 11.31 -23.96
C ALA A 218 -1.71 10.39 -22.72
N PRO A 219 -2.85 9.78 -22.33
CA PRO A 219 -2.89 8.88 -21.18
C PRO A 219 -2.00 7.64 -21.34
N THR A 220 -1.99 7.03 -22.52
CA THR A 220 -1.14 5.87 -22.83
C THR A 220 0.35 6.22 -22.81
N LEU A 221 0.71 7.37 -23.36
CA LEU A 221 2.10 7.84 -23.40
C LEU A 221 2.62 8.26 -22.02
N ALA A 222 1.75 8.81 -21.17
CA ALA A 222 2.10 9.23 -19.82
C ALA A 222 2.15 8.07 -18.82
N GLY A 223 1.32 7.04 -19.00
CA GLY A 223 1.06 6.00 -18.01
C GLY A 223 1.97 4.76 -18.08
N HIS A 224 1.65 3.75 -17.27
CA HIS A 224 2.38 2.48 -17.12
C HIS A 224 2.40 1.58 -18.37
N ALA A 225 1.58 1.87 -19.39
CA ALA A 225 1.50 1.04 -20.59
C ALA A 225 2.83 0.97 -21.36
N LEU A 226 3.70 1.96 -21.17
CA LEU A 226 5.02 2.04 -21.80
C LEU A 226 6.19 1.64 -20.88
N ASP A 227 5.93 1.15 -19.69
CA ASP A 227 6.98 0.65 -18.81
C ASP A 227 7.71 -0.56 -19.44
N PRO A 228 9.00 -0.76 -19.15
CA PRO A 228 9.79 -1.82 -19.75
C PRO A 228 9.33 -3.20 -19.25
N ARG A 229 8.40 -3.82 -19.98
CA ARG A 229 7.81 -5.14 -19.68
C ARG A 229 7.78 -6.03 -20.93
N ARG A 230 7.62 -7.34 -20.71
CA ARG A 230 7.33 -8.27 -21.79
C ARG A 230 5.99 -7.88 -22.47
N PHE A 231 5.95 -7.91 -23.80
CA PHE A 231 4.76 -7.50 -24.59
C PHE A 231 4.34 -6.03 -24.46
N ARG A 232 5.27 -5.12 -24.19
CA ARG A 232 5.03 -3.67 -24.07
C ARG A 232 4.14 -3.10 -25.19
N ALA A 233 4.43 -3.43 -26.45
CA ALA A 233 3.67 -2.91 -27.59
C ALA A 233 2.20 -3.35 -27.54
N LEU A 234 1.92 -4.61 -27.18
CA LEU A 234 0.56 -5.11 -27.05
C LEU A 234 -0.19 -4.44 -25.91
N ILE A 235 0.49 -4.20 -24.78
CA ILE A 235 -0.11 -3.51 -23.61
C ILE A 235 -0.42 -2.07 -23.97
N ALA A 236 0.48 -1.36 -24.65
CA ALA A 236 0.27 0.02 -25.10
C ALA A 236 -0.89 0.13 -26.11
N LEU A 237 -0.97 -0.81 -27.06
CA LEU A 237 -2.06 -0.87 -28.02
C LEU A 237 -3.42 -1.13 -27.31
N ALA A 238 -3.44 -2.05 -26.36
CA ALA A 238 -4.63 -2.35 -25.57
C ALA A 238 -5.05 -1.14 -24.72
N ASP A 239 -4.09 -0.43 -24.12
CA ASP A 239 -4.36 0.78 -23.35
C ASP A 239 -4.96 1.89 -24.22
N PHE A 240 -4.36 2.15 -25.38
CA PHE A 240 -4.89 3.12 -26.34
C PHE A 240 -6.29 2.74 -26.83
N ALA A 241 -6.52 1.47 -27.18
CA ALA A 241 -7.82 0.96 -27.58
C ALA A 241 -8.88 1.12 -26.48
N HIS A 242 -8.47 0.93 -25.21
CA HIS A 242 -9.33 1.16 -24.06
C HIS A 242 -9.71 2.64 -23.93
N VAL A 243 -8.75 3.56 -24.05
CA VAL A 243 -9.00 5.01 -24.03
C VAL A 243 -9.92 5.42 -25.17
N LEU A 244 -9.69 4.89 -26.37
CA LEU A 244 -10.53 5.16 -27.57
C LEU A 244 -11.98 4.73 -27.36
N GLY A 245 -12.22 3.50 -26.86
CA GLY A 245 -13.55 3.00 -26.57
C GLY A 245 -14.27 3.82 -25.50
N ALA A 246 -13.56 4.18 -24.41
CA ALA A 246 -14.10 5.00 -23.33
C ALA A 246 -14.47 6.41 -23.84
N ALA A 247 -13.60 7.04 -24.62
CA ALA A 247 -13.81 8.36 -25.18
C ALA A 247 -15.04 8.40 -26.10
N PHE A 248 -15.16 7.44 -27.02
CA PHE A 248 -16.32 7.35 -27.89
C PHE A 248 -17.62 7.15 -27.10
N TRP A 249 -17.63 6.26 -26.12
CA TRP A 249 -18.82 5.96 -25.32
C TRP A 249 -19.26 7.17 -24.49
N ILE A 250 -18.35 7.77 -23.72
CA ILE A 250 -18.63 8.90 -22.82
C ILE A 250 -19.06 10.14 -23.61
N ALA A 251 -18.27 10.55 -24.61
CA ALA A 251 -18.59 11.72 -25.41
C ALA A 251 -19.81 11.51 -26.27
N GLY A 252 -20.08 10.30 -26.76
CA GLY A 252 -21.28 9.95 -27.48
C GLY A 252 -22.53 10.17 -26.64
N ILE A 253 -22.57 9.72 -25.38
CA ILE A 253 -23.68 9.97 -24.46
C ILE A 253 -23.80 11.47 -24.15
N ALA A 254 -22.71 12.17 -23.95
CA ALA A 254 -22.73 13.62 -23.71
C ALA A 254 -23.34 14.38 -24.92
N LEU A 255 -22.91 14.04 -26.12
CA LEU A 255 -23.49 14.62 -27.36
C LEU A 255 -24.98 14.30 -27.52
N LEU A 256 -25.40 13.09 -27.19
CA LEU A 256 -26.83 12.72 -27.20
C LEU A 256 -27.64 13.50 -26.17
N ALA A 257 -27.08 13.71 -24.97
CA ALA A 257 -27.74 14.49 -23.92
C ALA A 257 -27.93 15.97 -24.34
N VAL A 258 -26.93 16.55 -24.98
CA VAL A 258 -26.95 17.93 -25.45
C VAL A 258 -27.87 18.11 -26.68
N THR A 259 -27.80 17.18 -27.64
CA THR A 259 -28.48 17.36 -28.93
C THR A 259 -29.89 16.81 -28.97
N GLY A 260 -30.23 15.83 -28.14
CA GLY A 260 -31.52 15.15 -28.13
C GLY A 260 -31.89 14.45 -29.47
N SER A 261 -30.91 14.22 -30.35
CA SER A 261 -31.13 13.75 -31.71
C SER A 261 -31.47 12.25 -31.75
N VAL A 262 -32.68 11.93 -32.26
CA VAL A 262 -33.13 10.53 -32.45
C VAL A 262 -32.21 9.81 -33.46
N ARG A 263 -31.86 10.49 -34.57
CA ARG A 263 -30.97 9.92 -35.60
C ARG A 263 -29.55 9.64 -35.05
N ALA A 264 -28.99 10.56 -34.25
CA ALA A 264 -27.70 10.33 -33.59
C ALA A 264 -27.75 9.11 -32.67
N ARG A 265 -28.86 8.89 -31.96
CA ARG A 265 -29.08 7.75 -31.09
C ARG A 265 -29.12 6.42 -31.86
N SER A 266 -29.86 6.33 -32.97
CA SER A 266 -29.94 5.10 -33.75
C SER A 266 -28.60 4.67 -34.31
N ARG A 267 -27.72 5.65 -34.64
CA ARG A 267 -26.31 5.40 -35.04
C ARG A 267 -25.42 5.06 -33.87
N PHE A 268 -25.64 5.68 -32.71
CA PHE A 268 -24.79 5.48 -31.52
C PHE A 268 -24.94 4.08 -30.92
N ALA A 269 -26.16 3.54 -30.82
CA ALA A 269 -26.42 2.30 -30.10
C ALA A 269 -25.57 1.09 -30.56
N PRO A 270 -25.45 0.77 -31.87
CA PRO A 270 -24.57 -0.34 -32.30
C PRO A 270 -23.10 -0.02 -32.11
N LEU A 271 -22.66 1.22 -32.31
CA LEU A 271 -21.28 1.62 -32.14
C LEU A 271 -20.87 1.68 -30.67
N ALA A 272 -21.77 2.05 -29.77
CA ALA A 272 -21.56 2.00 -28.33
C ALA A 272 -21.33 0.55 -27.85
N LEU A 273 -22.07 -0.41 -28.40
CA LEU A 273 -21.85 -1.83 -28.09
C LEU A 273 -20.45 -2.27 -28.53
N GLY A 274 -20.03 -1.87 -29.74
CA GLY A 274 -18.66 -2.10 -30.21
C GLY A 274 -17.61 -1.45 -29.33
N ALA A 275 -17.83 -0.20 -28.88
CA ALA A 275 -16.93 0.50 -27.97
C ALA A 275 -16.83 -0.20 -26.61
N VAL A 276 -17.95 -0.68 -26.05
CA VAL A 276 -17.96 -1.45 -24.79
C VAL A 276 -17.27 -2.80 -24.95
N ALA A 277 -17.48 -3.50 -26.08
CA ALA A 277 -16.77 -4.73 -26.37
C ALA A 277 -15.24 -4.51 -26.48
N LEU A 278 -14.83 -3.42 -27.16
CA LEU A 278 -13.43 -3.01 -27.25
C LEU A 278 -12.85 -2.70 -25.86
N LEU A 279 -13.58 -1.99 -25.00
CA LEU A 279 -13.20 -1.72 -23.62
C LEU A 279 -12.96 -3.01 -22.82
N GLY A 280 -13.88 -3.98 -22.93
CA GLY A 280 -13.79 -5.27 -22.26
C GLY A 280 -12.57 -6.06 -22.71
N LEU A 281 -12.40 -6.25 -24.03
CA LEU A 281 -11.28 -6.97 -24.62
C LEU A 281 -9.93 -6.32 -24.29
N ALA A 282 -9.84 -5.00 -24.41
CA ALA A 282 -8.64 -4.24 -24.10
C ALA A 282 -8.29 -4.25 -22.60
N SER A 283 -9.24 -4.49 -21.72
CA SER A 283 -9.01 -4.60 -20.28
C SER A 283 -8.26 -5.88 -19.88
N ILE A 284 -8.38 -6.96 -20.64
CA ILE A 284 -7.78 -8.27 -20.32
C ILE A 284 -6.24 -8.18 -20.25
N PRO A 285 -5.52 -7.78 -21.31
CA PRO A 285 -4.05 -7.72 -21.25
C PRO A 285 -3.55 -6.69 -20.24
N ARG A 286 -4.33 -5.60 -19.99
CA ARG A 286 -4.00 -4.61 -18.97
C ARG A 286 -4.12 -5.16 -17.56
N ALA A 287 -5.16 -5.94 -17.26
CA ALA A 287 -5.34 -6.58 -15.97
C ALA A 287 -4.22 -7.62 -15.70
N ILE A 288 -3.90 -8.45 -16.71
CA ILE A 288 -2.80 -9.42 -16.62
C ILE A 288 -1.45 -8.73 -16.39
N ALA A 289 -1.23 -7.56 -17.00
CA ALA A 289 0.00 -6.79 -16.82
C ALA A 289 0.10 -6.07 -15.46
N ALA A 290 -1.04 -5.76 -14.83
CA ALA A 290 -1.11 -4.95 -13.62
C ALA A 290 -1.24 -5.78 -12.34
N LEU A 291 -1.67 -7.04 -12.41
CA LEU A 291 -1.92 -7.92 -11.27
C LEU A 291 -1.05 -9.17 -11.37
N ASP A 292 -0.38 -9.52 -10.26
CA ASP A 292 0.39 -10.77 -10.18
C ASP A 292 -0.48 -11.98 -9.85
N SER A 293 -1.60 -11.75 -9.17
CA SER A 293 -2.54 -12.79 -8.74
C SER A 293 -3.98 -12.26 -8.66
N PHE A 294 -4.97 -13.18 -8.71
CA PHE A 294 -6.36 -12.82 -8.44
C PHE A 294 -6.57 -12.30 -7.01
N GLY A 295 -5.72 -12.69 -6.05
CA GLY A 295 -5.75 -12.17 -4.68
C GLY A 295 -5.50 -10.68 -4.61
N ASP A 296 -4.72 -10.11 -5.53
CA ASP A 296 -4.40 -8.69 -5.56
C ASP A 296 -5.64 -7.80 -5.78
N LEU A 297 -6.69 -8.35 -6.41
CA LEU A 297 -7.96 -7.64 -6.60
C LEU A 297 -8.62 -7.23 -5.27
N VAL A 298 -8.51 -8.06 -4.24
CA VAL A 298 -9.16 -7.82 -2.95
C VAL A 298 -8.19 -7.35 -1.86
N HIS A 299 -6.90 -7.70 -1.98
CA HIS A 299 -5.91 -7.43 -0.94
C HIS A 299 -5.08 -6.17 -1.17
N THR A 300 -5.17 -5.54 -2.35
CA THR A 300 -4.45 -4.29 -2.64
C THR A 300 -5.40 -3.10 -2.83
N GLY A 301 -4.94 -1.88 -2.54
CA GLY A 301 -5.68 -0.66 -2.84
C GLY A 301 -5.98 -0.52 -4.34
N TYR A 302 -4.98 -0.85 -5.18
CA TYR A 302 -5.10 -0.85 -6.64
C TYR A 302 -6.18 -1.83 -7.13
N GLY A 303 -6.20 -3.07 -6.64
CA GLY A 303 -7.20 -4.08 -6.99
C GLY A 303 -8.61 -3.69 -6.57
N ARG A 304 -8.76 -3.16 -5.35
CA ARG A 304 -10.07 -2.65 -4.87
C ARG A 304 -10.59 -1.50 -5.73
N ALA A 305 -9.72 -0.60 -6.17
CA ALA A 305 -10.10 0.48 -7.08
C ALA A 305 -10.55 -0.06 -8.46
N ILE A 306 -9.92 -1.13 -8.97
CA ILE A 306 -10.40 -1.85 -10.18
C ILE A 306 -11.79 -2.42 -9.96
N LEU A 307 -12.06 -3.07 -8.81
CA LEU A 307 -13.37 -3.64 -8.51
C LEU A 307 -14.45 -2.57 -8.42
N VAL A 308 -14.18 -1.46 -7.74
CA VAL A 308 -15.12 -0.30 -7.66
C VAL A 308 -15.41 0.25 -9.05
N LYS A 309 -14.37 0.52 -9.86
CA LYS A 309 -14.54 0.98 -11.25
C LYS A 309 -15.41 0.01 -12.06
N THR A 310 -15.13 -1.29 -11.98
CA THR A 310 -15.85 -2.32 -12.74
C THR A 310 -17.31 -2.43 -12.29
N GLY A 311 -17.56 -2.31 -10.98
CA GLY A 311 -18.92 -2.26 -10.43
C GLY A 311 -19.73 -1.07 -10.95
N ILE A 312 -19.14 0.13 -10.97
CA ILE A 312 -19.80 1.34 -11.50
C ILE A 312 -20.09 1.15 -13.01
N VAL A 313 -19.16 0.59 -13.79
CA VAL A 313 -19.34 0.28 -15.21
C VAL A 313 -20.51 -0.71 -15.40
N ALA A 314 -20.60 -1.77 -14.59
CA ALA A 314 -21.69 -2.74 -14.67
C ALA A 314 -23.05 -2.09 -14.40
N VAL A 315 -23.15 -1.19 -13.40
CA VAL A 315 -24.37 -0.41 -13.13
C VAL A 315 -24.68 0.53 -14.30
N ALA A 316 -23.68 1.22 -14.86
CA ALA A 316 -23.87 2.09 -16.02
C ALA A 316 -24.42 1.32 -17.24
N LEU A 317 -23.90 0.12 -17.50
CA LEU A 317 -24.38 -0.76 -18.57
C LEU A 317 -25.82 -1.25 -18.32
N ALA A 318 -26.17 -1.57 -17.08
CA ALA A 318 -27.55 -1.93 -16.72
C ALA A 318 -28.51 -0.77 -16.94
N VAL A 319 -28.13 0.45 -16.55
CA VAL A 319 -28.90 1.67 -16.80
C VAL A 319 -29.02 1.94 -18.32
N ALA A 320 -27.93 1.80 -19.08
CA ALA A 320 -27.96 1.97 -20.54
C ALA A 320 -28.86 0.93 -21.21
N ALA A 321 -28.86 -0.33 -20.76
CA ALA A 321 -29.79 -1.36 -21.27
C ALA A 321 -31.25 -1.03 -20.98
N ALA A 322 -31.55 -0.56 -19.76
CA ALA A 322 -32.90 -0.12 -19.38
C ALA A 322 -33.37 1.12 -20.19
N ASN A 323 -32.46 2.06 -20.48
CA ASN A 323 -32.74 3.26 -21.26
C ASN A 323 -32.93 2.99 -22.77
N ARG A 324 -32.44 1.84 -23.27
CA ARG A 324 -32.58 1.45 -24.66
C ARG A 324 -34.07 1.30 -25.08
N THR A 325 -34.93 0.90 -24.13
CA THR A 325 -36.36 0.68 -24.35
C THR A 325 -37.22 1.87 -23.95
N ARG A 326 -36.74 2.79 -23.10
CA ARG A 326 -37.49 3.91 -22.53
C ARG A 326 -36.71 5.21 -22.59
N LEU A 327 -36.95 5.97 -23.59
CA LEU A 327 -36.32 7.26 -23.87
C LEU A 327 -36.72 8.39 -22.89
N ARG A 328 -36.15 8.44 -21.72
CA ARG A 328 -36.29 9.57 -20.78
C ARG A 328 -34.96 10.32 -20.66
N ARG A 329 -35.00 11.67 -20.72
CA ARG A 329 -33.83 12.54 -20.49
C ARG A 329 -33.16 12.28 -19.14
N LEU A 330 -33.94 11.87 -18.14
CA LEU A 330 -33.47 11.43 -16.82
C LEU A 330 -32.53 10.22 -16.89
N GLY A 331 -32.71 9.32 -17.86
CA GLY A 331 -31.82 8.16 -18.02
C GLY A 331 -30.43 8.53 -18.53
N LEU A 332 -30.30 9.45 -19.47
CA LEU A 332 -29.00 9.94 -19.98
C LEU A 332 -28.24 10.70 -18.89
N GLY A 333 -28.93 11.44 -18.03
CA GLY A 333 -28.30 12.10 -16.88
C GLY A 333 -27.70 11.09 -15.89
N ALA A 334 -28.45 10.02 -15.57
CA ALA A 334 -27.94 8.95 -14.69
C ALA A 334 -26.72 8.24 -15.29
N GLU A 335 -26.74 7.93 -16.60
CA GLU A 335 -25.59 7.35 -17.30
C GLU A 335 -24.38 8.28 -17.23
N LEU A 336 -24.53 9.58 -17.49
CA LEU A 336 -23.44 10.55 -17.41
C LEU A 336 -22.87 10.67 -16.01
N THR A 337 -23.72 10.65 -14.98
CA THR A 337 -23.28 10.68 -13.57
C THR A 337 -22.46 9.43 -13.22
N LEU A 338 -22.93 8.26 -13.64
CA LEU A 338 -22.18 7.00 -13.43
C LEU A 338 -20.84 7.00 -14.18
N LEU A 339 -20.82 7.49 -15.43
CA LEU A 339 -19.59 7.59 -16.21
C LEU A 339 -18.61 8.62 -15.63
N ALA A 340 -19.12 9.74 -15.10
CA ALA A 340 -18.28 10.66 -14.32
C ALA A 340 -17.67 9.99 -13.09
N GLY A 341 -18.45 9.15 -12.39
CA GLY A 341 -17.96 8.30 -11.30
C GLY A 341 -16.89 7.31 -11.75
N VAL A 342 -17.01 6.73 -12.95
CA VAL A 342 -15.96 5.88 -13.53
C VAL A 342 -14.67 6.68 -13.75
N VAL A 343 -14.75 7.88 -14.34
CA VAL A 343 -13.58 8.73 -14.59
C VAL A 343 -12.91 9.14 -13.26
N ALA A 344 -13.71 9.46 -12.24
CA ALA A 344 -13.20 9.75 -10.91
C ALA A 344 -12.47 8.53 -10.29
N ALA A 345 -13.05 7.33 -10.39
CA ALA A 345 -12.40 6.10 -9.94
C ALA A 345 -11.10 5.81 -10.72
N VAL A 346 -11.04 6.14 -12.02
CA VAL A 346 -9.82 6.04 -12.82
C VAL A 346 -8.78 7.07 -12.36
N ALA A 347 -9.18 8.31 -12.03
CA ALA A 347 -8.27 9.33 -11.51
C ALA A 347 -7.62 8.88 -10.19
N VAL A 348 -8.36 8.23 -9.30
CA VAL A 348 -7.80 7.60 -8.09
C VAL A 348 -6.90 6.42 -8.45
N LEU A 349 -7.33 5.54 -9.37
CA LEU A 349 -6.58 4.36 -9.78
C LEU A 349 -5.21 4.72 -10.37
N THR A 350 -5.13 5.84 -11.12
CA THR A 350 -3.87 6.33 -11.70
C THR A 350 -2.91 6.92 -10.69
N GLU A 351 -3.32 7.19 -9.46
CA GLU A 351 -2.45 7.54 -8.34
C GLU A 351 -1.93 6.31 -7.58
N LEU A 352 -2.65 5.17 -7.72
CA LEU A 352 -2.28 3.94 -7.04
C LEU A 352 -1.28 3.15 -7.88
N ARG A 353 -0.22 2.70 -7.25
CA ARG A 353 0.76 1.84 -7.92
C ARG A 353 0.17 0.44 -8.13
N PRO A 354 0.29 -0.15 -9.33
CA PRO A 354 0.02 -1.56 -9.53
C PRO A 354 0.88 -2.41 -8.57
N PRO A 355 0.38 -3.54 -8.06
CA PRO A 355 1.19 -4.44 -7.26
C PRO A 355 2.47 -4.79 -8.04
N ALA A 356 3.62 -4.57 -7.41
CA ALA A 356 4.90 -4.92 -8.01
C ALA A 356 5.00 -6.44 -8.09
N PRO A 357 5.46 -7.01 -9.23
CA PRO A 357 5.77 -8.43 -9.27
C PRO A 357 6.72 -8.76 -8.13
N ALA A 358 6.36 -9.78 -7.35
CA ALA A 358 7.23 -10.23 -6.28
C ALA A 358 8.61 -10.55 -6.89
N PRO A 359 9.70 -9.94 -6.41
CA PRO A 359 11.03 -10.24 -6.94
C PRO A 359 11.25 -11.77 -6.87
N ALA A 360 11.96 -12.35 -7.83
CA ALA A 360 12.19 -13.80 -7.88
C ALA A 360 12.73 -14.37 -6.56
N SER A 361 13.44 -13.53 -5.77
CA SER A 361 13.81 -13.80 -4.40
C SER A 361 12.60 -13.87 -3.44
N ALA A 362 11.55 -13.05 -3.64
CA ALA A 362 10.35 -13.10 -2.81
C ALA A 362 9.49 -14.35 -3.12
N ALA A 363 9.47 -14.82 -4.37
CA ALA A 363 8.83 -16.10 -4.70
C ALA A 363 9.57 -17.29 -4.03
N ARG A 364 10.90 -17.22 -3.90
CA ARG A 364 11.68 -18.17 -3.10
C ARG A 364 11.39 -18.05 -1.59
N VAL A 365 11.21 -16.81 -1.10
CA VAL A 365 10.84 -16.52 0.30
C VAL A 365 9.46 -17.08 0.62
N VAL A 366 8.48 -16.92 -0.26
CA VAL A 366 7.13 -17.49 -0.10
C VAL A 366 7.17 -19.02 -0.07
N ARG A 367 8.00 -19.66 -0.91
CA ARG A 367 8.19 -21.14 -0.91
C ARG A 367 8.93 -21.66 0.33
N ALA A 368 9.72 -20.84 1.00
CA ALA A 368 10.47 -21.20 2.19
C ALA A 368 9.79 -20.76 3.52
N ARG A 369 8.62 -20.12 3.45
CA ARG A 369 7.82 -19.82 4.67
C ARG A 369 7.23 -21.10 5.22
N PRO A 370 7.27 -21.31 6.54
CA PRO A 370 6.61 -22.44 7.17
C PRO A 370 5.10 -22.42 6.91
N ALA A 371 4.53 -23.60 6.77
CA ALA A 371 3.08 -23.72 6.66
C ALA A 371 2.38 -23.14 7.90
N PRO A 372 1.23 -22.46 7.76
CA PRO A 372 0.49 -21.92 8.89
C PRO A 372 0.10 -23.01 9.90
N PRO A 373 -0.16 -22.67 11.16
CA PRO A 373 -0.60 -23.62 12.17
C PRO A 373 -1.86 -24.39 11.73
N PRO A 374 -2.03 -25.67 12.13
CA PRO A 374 -3.28 -26.39 11.94
C PRO A 374 -4.46 -25.62 12.56
N ALA A 375 -5.65 -25.66 11.94
CA ALA A 375 -6.79 -24.83 12.33
C ALA A 375 -7.30 -25.11 13.76
N ASP A 376 -7.12 -26.35 14.24
CA ASP A 376 -7.51 -26.82 15.57
C ASP A 376 -6.48 -26.49 16.67
N ALA A 377 -5.28 -26.06 16.28
CA ALA A 377 -4.17 -25.87 17.22
C ALA A 377 -4.38 -24.66 18.15
N VAL A 378 -3.89 -24.82 19.38
CA VAL A 378 -3.54 -23.71 20.27
C VAL A 378 -2.19 -23.18 19.81
N VAL A 379 -2.06 -21.87 19.66
CA VAL A 379 -0.83 -21.24 19.21
C VAL A 379 -0.22 -20.38 20.31
N LEU A 380 1.07 -20.55 20.52
CA LEU A 380 1.89 -19.79 21.45
C LEU A 380 3.20 -19.40 20.74
N ALA A 381 3.89 -18.40 21.24
CA ALA A 381 5.20 -18.06 20.70
C ALA A 381 6.15 -17.50 21.75
N ALA A 382 7.44 -17.65 21.49
CA ALA A 382 8.51 -17.12 22.31
C ALA A 382 9.62 -16.55 21.41
N GLN A 383 10.46 -15.73 22.01
CA GLN A 383 11.65 -15.16 21.40
C GLN A 383 12.89 -15.89 21.91
N ASP A 384 13.76 -16.34 21.00
CA ASP A 384 15.13 -16.73 21.31
C ASP A 384 16.10 -15.85 20.52
N ASP A 385 16.62 -14.83 21.18
CA ASP A 385 17.41 -13.75 20.62
C ASP A 385 16.69 -13.07 19.43
N ASP A 386 17.09 -13.36 18.19
CA ASP A 386 16.49 -12.85 16.93
C ASP A 386 15.58 -13.88 16.24
N VAL A 387 15.39 -15.05 16.85
CA VAL A 387 14.53 -16.13 16.33
C VAL A 387 13.15 -16.05 16.95
N ALA A 388 12.12 -16.06 16.12
CA ALA A 388 10.75 -16.27 16.55
C ALA A 388 10.44 -17.78 16.56
N VAL A 389 10.06 -18.29 17.73
CA VAL A 389 9.71 -19.70 17.92
C VAL A 389 8.22 -19.80 18.21
N GLY A 390 7.47 -20.23 17.22
CA GLY A 390 6.03 -20.52 17.36
C GLY A 390 5.81 -21.98 17.74
N LEU A 391 4.85 -22.23 18.64
CA LEU A 391 4.37 -23.55 19.01
C LEU A 391 2.89 -23.66 18.65
N ALA A 392 2.53 -24.72 17.94
CA ALA A 392 1.14 -25.09 17.66
C ALA A 392 0.88 -26.48 18.25
N ALA A 393 -0.08 -26.58 19.18
CA ALA A 393 -0.47 -27.81 19.83
C ALA A 393 -1.91 -28.18 19.49
N SER A 394 -2.10 -29.33 18.84
CA SER A 394 -3.41 -29.89 18.47
C SER A 394 -3.78 -31.10 19.32
N PRO A 395 -5.07 -31.29 19.71
CA PRO A 395 -5.52 -32.47 20.44
C PRO A 395 -5.37 -33.76 19.61
N ARG A 396 -4.91 -34.85 20.24
CA ARG A 396 -4.79 -36.18 19.63
C ARG A 396 -5.06 -37.30 20.66
N GLY A 397 -6.30 -37.50 21.06
CA GLY A 397 -6.70 -38.65 21.89
C GLY A 397 -5.80 -38.89 23.13
N GLY A 398 -5.78 -38.00 24.10
CA GLY A 398 -4.90 -38.07 25.28
C GLY A 398 -3.45 -37.67 25.05
N ARG A 399 -3.04 -37.42 23.81
CA ARG A 399 -1.76 -36.86 23.40
C ARG A 399 -1.96 -35.51 22.74
N ILE A 400 -0.88 -34.79 22.45
CA ILE A 400 -0.88 -33.57 21.65
C ILE A 400 0.09 -33.74 20.48
N ALA A 401 -0.37 -33.35 19.28
CA ALA A 401 0.52 -33.11 18.15
C ALA A 401 1.10 -31.72 18.28
N VAL A 402 2.39 -31.61 18.53
CA VAL A 402 3.08 -30.33 18.67
C VAL A 402 3.89 -30.07 17.42
N ARG A 403 3.70 -28.88 16.85
CA ARG A 403 4.52 -28.34 15.76
C ARG A 403 5.22 -27.08 16.24
N VAL A 404 6.53 -27.08 16.15
CA VAL A 404 7.39 -25.93 16.44
C VAL A 404 7.82 -25.30 15.13
N THR A 405 7.68 -24.00 15.03
CA THR A 405 8.14 -23.21 13.88
C THR A 405 9.24 -22.26 14.33
N ALA A 406 10.44 -22.41 13.80
CA ALA A 406 11.57 -21.52 14.05
C ALA A 406 11.74 -20.59 12.85
N LEU A 407 11.50 -19.29 13.05
CA LEU A 407 11.65 -18.25 12.02
C LEU A 407 12.92 -17.43 12.29
N GLY A 408 13.74 -17.30 11.26
CA GLY A 408 14.87 -16.36 11.26
C GLY A 408 14.41 -14.89 11.13
N PRO A 409 15.36 -13.97 11.28
CA PRO A 409 15.09 -12.55 11.14
C PRO A 409 14.72 -12.13 9.71
N ASP A 410 14.94 -12.97 8.71
CA ASP A 410 14.53 -12.82 7.31
C ASP A 410 13.11 -13.38 7.04
N GLY A 411 12.46 -13.96 8.05
CA GLY A 411 11.14 -14.60 7.94
C GLY A 411 11.15 -15.96 7.28
N LEU A 412 12.33 -16.51 7.05
CA LEU A 412 12.48 -17.87 6.54
C LEU A 412 12.55 -18.87 7.69
N GLY A 413 12.08 -20.08 7.41
CA GLY A 413 12.23 -21.19 8.32
C GLY A 413 13.69 -21.57 8.53
N LEU A 414 14.12 -21.63 9.79
CA LEU A 414 15.49 -22.04 10.15
C LEU A 414 15.58 -23.56 10.24
N ASN A 415 16.38 -24.12 9.36
CA ASN A 415 16.67 -25.54 9.31
C ASN A 415 17.98 -25.87 10.08
N GLY A 416 18.25 -27.18 10.26
CA GLY A 416 19.48 -27.65 10.90
C GLY A 416 19.47 -27.63 12.44
N PHE A 417 18.34 -27.31 13.08
CA PHE A 417 18.17 -27.53 14.50
C PHE A 417 17.88 -29.01 14.81
N ARG A 418 18.45 -29.49 15.90
CA ARG A 418 17.94 -30.65 16.64
C ARG A 418 16.95 -30.10 17.66
N VAL A 419 15.68 -30.46 17.48
CA VAL A 419 14.59 -29.97 18.34
C VAL A 419 14.06 -31.12 19.18
N ARG A 420 13.98 -30.91 20.50
CA ARG A 420 13.31 -31.84 21.43
C ARG A 420 12.08 -31.14 22.00
N ILE A 421 10.96 -31.81 21.98
CA ILE A 421 9.67 -31.32 22.49
C ILE A 421 9.23 -32.23 23.62
N ALA A 422 9.12 -31.70 24.83
CA ALA A 422 8.84 -32.46 26.04
C ALA A 422 9.72 -33.73 26.14
N GLY A 423 11.04 -33.59 25.92
CA GLY A 423 12.00 -34.66 25.93
C GLY A 423 12.06 -35.53 24.65
N SER A 424 11.02 -35.56 23.83
CA SER A 424 10.97 -36.34 22.60
C SER A 424 11.68 -35.65 21.42
N GLN A 425 12.43 -36.41 20.62
CA GLN A 425 13.07 -35.89 19.41
C GLN A 425 11.97 -35.54 18.39
N ALA A 426 11.99 -34.30 17.87
CA ALA A 426 11.08 -33.87 16.81
C ALA A 426 11.65 -34.21 15.42
N SER A 427 10.75 -34.56 14.50
CA SER A 427 11.06 -34.75 13.08
C SER A 427 10.83 -33.45 12.31
N ALA A 428 11.65 -33.21 11.29
CA ALA A 428 11.44 -32.08 10.38
C ALA A 428 10.10 -32.25 9.60
N CYS A 429 9.32 -31.17 9.47
CA CYS A 429 8.04 -31.15 8.79
C CYS A 429 7.94 -30.06 7.70
N GLY A 430 9.05 -29.49 7.31
CA GLY A 430 9.19 -28.45 6.32
C GLY A 430 10.18 -27.37 6.72
N PRO A 431 10.32 -26.29 5.96
CA PRO A 431 11.24 -25.21 6.29
C PRO A 431 10.99 -24.63 7.69
N GLY A 432 11.97 -24.75 8.58
CA GLY A 432 11.89 -24.30 9.97
C GLY A 432 10.81 -24.99 10.81
N CYS A 433 10.26 -26.08 10.33
CA CYS A 433 9.18 -26.82 10.96
C CYS A 433 9.69 -28.11 11.60
N TYR A 434 9.31 -28.36 12.86
CA TYR A 434 9.67 -29.55 13.64
C TYR A 434 8.44 -30.05 14.38
N ALA A 435 8.14 -31.33 14.26
CA ALA A 435 6.91 -31.92 14.84
C ALA A 435 7.19 -33.15 15.69
N ALA A 436 6.43 -33.30 16.76
CA ALA A 436 6.39 -34.50 17.58
C ALA A 436 4.99 -34.71 18.16
N ASN A 437 4.64 -35.98 18.42
CA ASN A 437 3.46 -36.35 19.21
C ASN A 437 3.92 -36.68 20.62
N VAL A 438 3.47 -35.89 21.59
CA VAL A 438 3.88 -36.05 22.99
C VAL A 438 2.63 -36.30 23.90
N PRO A 439 2.78 -36.93 25.07
CA PRO A 439 1.69 -37.00 26.04
C PRO A 439 1.21 -35.59 26.40
N LEU A 440 -0.09 -35.43 26.67
CA LEU A 440 -0.62 -34.20 27.22
C LEU A 440 -0.10 -34.01 28.65
N PRO A 441 0.68 -32.97 28.98
CA PRO A 441 1.20 -32.78 30.32
C PRO A 441 0.09 -32.56 31.36
N ALA A 442 0.31 -32.99 32.60
CA ALA A 442 -0.54 -32.62 33.72
C ALA A 442 -0.48 -31.10 34.02
N PRO A 443 -1.52 -30.49 34.59
CA PRO A 443 -1.46 -29.09 35.02
C PRO A 443 -0.40 -28.86 36.12
N PRO A 444 0.33 -27.73 36.06
CA PRO A 444 0.39 -26.74 35.00
C PRO A 444 1.04 -27.33 33.74
N ARG A 445 0.30 -27.30 32.59
CA ARG A 445 0.67 -27.97 31.35
C ARG A 445 1.85 -27.29 30.68
N ARG A 446 3.08 -27.65 31.02
CA ARG A 446 4.31 -27.12 30.47
C ARG A 446 4.83 -28.02 29.34
N VAL A 447 5.24 -27.40 28.25
CA VAL A 447 5.90 -28.05 27.11
C VAL A 447 7.24 -27.37 26.91
N ASP A 448 8.31 -28.09 27.22
CA ASP A 448 9.67 -27.61 27.00
C ASP A 448 10.07 -27.88 25.55
N VAL A 449 10.62 -26.88 24.89
CA VAL A 449 11.16 -26.98 23.54
C VAL A 449 12.64 -26.64 23.61
N ALA A 450 13.47 -27.64 23.47
CA ALA A 450 14.93 -27.48 23.42
C ALA A 450 15.39 -27.44 21.95
N LEU A 451 16.11 -26.37 21.61
CA LEU A 451 16.70 -26.12 20.29
C LEU A 451 18.22 -26.20 20.41
N SER A 452 18.88 -26.98 19.56
CA SER A 452 20.34 -27.06 19.50
C SER A 452 20.82 -27.23 18.06
N GLY A 453 22.00 -26.75 17.72
CA GLY A 453 22.55 -26.78 16.36
C GLY A 453 22.26 -25.49 15.58
N GLY A 454 22.31 -25.54 14.25
CA GLY A 454 22.11 -24.39 13.38
C GLY A 454 23.12 -23.25 13.55
N GLY A 455 24.31 -23.53 14.11
CA GLY A 455 25.34 -22.50 14.40
C GLY A 455 24.97 -21.54 15.54
N ARG A 456 23.95 -21.87 16.35
CA ARG A 456 23.43 -21.05 17.45
C ARG A 456 23.66 -21.70 18.82
N ARG A 457 23.62 -20.88 19.87
CA ARG A 457 23.69 -21.40 21.25
C ARG A 457 22.45 -22.23 21.54
N PRO A 458 22.57 -23.35 22.27
CA PRO A 458 21.40 -24.11 22.71
C PRO A 458 20.48 -23.24 23.55
N ALA A 459 19.17 -23.42 23.32
CA ALA A 459 18.11 -22.71 24.05
C ALA A 459 17.00 -23.68 24.45
N THR A 460 16.41 -23.48 25.62
CA THR A 460 15.20 -24.16 26.04
C THR A 460 14.11 -23.13 26.32
N LEU A 461 12.99 -23.28 25.62
CA LEU A 461 11.81 -22.43 25.75
C LEU A 461 10.71 -23.21 26.41
N VAL A 462 10.05 -22.61 27.39
CA VAL A 462 8.94 -23.24 28.12
C VAL A 462 7.63 -22.61 27.69
N PHE A 463 6.73 -23.41 27.15
CA PHE A 463 5.38 -23.00 26.76
C PHE A 463 4.35 -23.55 27.75
N THR A 464 3.48 -22.70 28.27
CA THR A 464 2.41 -23.11 29.17
C THR A 464 1.10 -23.22 28.39
N LEU A 465 0.60 -24.44 28.23
CA LEU A 465 -0.70 -24.68 27.59
C LEU A 465 -1.85 -24.38 28.59
N PRO A 466 -3.06 -24.08 28.06
CA PRO A 466 -4.23 -23.84 28.89
C PRO A 466 -4.55 -25.00 29.83
N ALA A 467 -4.97 -24.70 31.06
CA ALA A 467 -5.37 -25.71 32.04
C ALA A 467 -6.57 -26.54 31.54
N ARG A 468 -7.56 -25.84 30.93
CA ARG A 468 -8.67 -26.52 30.24
C ARG A 468 -8.20 -26.92 28.83
N TRP A 469 -8.29 -28.19 28.51
CA TRP A 469 -7.84 -28.74 27.24
C TRP A 469 -8.92 -29.63 26.59
N PRO A 470 -9.26 -29.45 25.30
CA PRO A 470 -8.89 -28.29 24.45
C PRO A 470 -9.54 -26.99 24.97
N PRO A 471 -8.87 -25.84 24.79
CA PRO A 471 -9.43 -24.57 25.23
C PRO A 471 -10.56 -24.11 24.30
N PRO A 472 -11.52 -23.33 24.83
CA PRO A 472 -12.60 -22.79 24.00
C PRO A 472 -12.10 -21.75 22.98
N SER A 473 -12.89 -21.57 21.90
CA SER A 473 -12.62 -20.52 20.92
C SER A 473 -12.70 -19.14 21.55
N ALA A 474 -11.77 -18.27 21.16
CA ALA A 474 -11.73 -16.86 21.54
C ALA A 474 -12.13 -15.92 20.38
N SER A 475 -12.61 -16.43 19.24
CA SER A 475 -12.89 -15.60 18.05
C SER A 475 -13.89 -14.47 18.35
N LYS A 476 -14.96 -14.75 19.10
CA LYS A 476 -15.93 -13.73 19.53
C LYS A 476 -15.30 -12.68 20.47
N LEU A 477 -14.36 -13.07 21.31
CA LEU A 477 -13.63 -12.17 22.20
C LEU A 477 -12.71 -11.26 21.39
N VAL A 478 -11.91 -11.81 20.48
CA VAL A 478 -10.99 -11.04 19.63
C VAL A 478 -11.75 -10.04 18.77
N ALA A 479 -12.87 -10.44 18.14
CA ALA A 479 -13.73 -9.55 17.38
C ALA A 479 -14.32 -8.42 18.24
N ARG A 480 -14.75 -8.72 19.48
CA ARG A 480 -15.25 -7.72 20.43
C ARG A 480 -14.16 -6.73 20.82
N VAL A 481 -12.97 -7.22 21.15
CA VAL A 481 -11.81 -6.39 21.48
C VAL A 481 -11.50 -5.44 20.32
N GLY A 482 -11.49 -5.91 19.07
CA GLY A 482 -11.28 -5.07 17.89
C GLY A 482 -12.32 -3.95 17.77
N ARG A 483 -13.62 -4.27 17.99
CA ARG A 483 -14.67 -3.24 17.99
C ARG A 483 -14.50 -2.21 19.10
N VAL A 484 -14.23 -2.67 20.33
CA VAL A 484 -13.99 -1.77 21.48
C VAL A 484 -12.76 -0.91 21.24
N TYR A 485 -11.71 -1.47 20.64
CA TYR A 485 -10.49 -0.72 20.34
C TYR A 485 -10.77 0.42 19.35
N ARG A 486 -11.47 0.15 18.26
CA ARG A 486 -11.86 1.18 17.26
C ARG A 486 -12.86 2.22 17.78
N SER A 487 -13.61 1.93 18.83
CA SER A 487 -14.54 2.90 19.42
C SER A 487 -13.89 3.85 20.44
N LEU A 488 -12.61 3.69 20.75
CA LEU A 488 -11.91 4.55 21.67
C LEU A 488 -11.69 5.94 21.06
N ARG A 489 -11.92 6.98 21.84
CA ARG A 489 -11.65 8.37 21.44
C ARG A 489 -10.19 8.74 21.64
N THR A 490 -9.60 8.26 22.73
CA THR A 490 -8.20 8.51 23.06
C THR A 490 -7.57 7.28 23.70
N LEU A 491 -6.27 7.14 23.49
CA LEU A 491 -5.49 6.00 23.95
C LEU A 491 -4.01 6.36 24.10
N VAL A 492 -3.35 5.83 25.12
CA VAL A 492 -1.90 5.85 25.23
C VAL A 492 -1.36 4.42 25.15
N ILE A 493 -0.40 4.21 24.25
CA ILE A 493 0.27 2.91 24.06
C ILE A 493 1.72 3.06 24.48
N HIS A 494 2.17 2.21 25.36
CA HIS A 494 3.58 2.03 25.69
C HIS A 494 4.07 0.76 25.00
N GLU A 495 4.94 0.94 24.03
CA GLU A 495 5.51 -0.13 23.23
C GLU A 495 6.94 -0.42 23.67
N ARG A 496 7.25 -1.71 23.78
CA ARG A 496 8.60 -2.24 23.77
C ARG A 496 8.74 -3.17 22.56
N LEU A 497 9.46 -2.70 21.57
CA LEU A 497 9.74 -3.43 20.34
C LEU A 497 11.20 -3.91 20.35
N ALA A 498 11.39 -5.19 20.07
CA ALA A 498 12.73 -5.78 19.98
C ALA A 498 12.90 -6.52 18.65
N SER A 499 14.07 -6.49 18.08
CA SER A 499 14.48 -7.39 16.99
C SER A 499 15.46 -8.47 17.46
N SER A 500 16.02 -8.31 18.65
CA SER A 500 16.86 -9.27 19.37
C SER A 500 16.85 -8.94 20.87
N ARG A 501 17.51 -9.76 21.69
CA ARG A 501 17.65 -9.46 23.14
C ARG A 501 18.32 -8.12 23.42
N ARG A 502 19.24 -7.68 22.55
CA ARG A 502 20.05 -6.46 22.73
C ARG A 502 19.50 -5.25 21.97
N ASN A 503 18.69 -5.46 20.94
CA ASN A 503 18.16 -4.38 20.14
C ASN A 503 16.70 -4.15 20.49
N VAL A 504 16.46 -3.11 21.29
CA VAL A 504 15.16 -2.77 21.87
C VAL A 504 14.88 -1.30 21.66
N VAL A 505 13.69 -0.99 21.17
CA VAL A 505 13.14 0.36 21.05
C VAL A 505 11.95 0.48 21.97
N VAL A 506 11.88 1.60 22.69
CA VAL A 506 10.74 1.91 23.56
C VAL A 506 10.06 3.17 23.02
N THR A 507 8.78 3.05 22.72
CA THR A 507 7.97 4.10 22.14
C THR A 507 6.73 4.36 22.99
N THR A 508 6.35 5.61 23.12
CA THR A 508 5.04 5.99 23.66
C THR A 508 4.24 6.64 22.56
N TYR A 509 3.06 6.07 22.26
CA TYR A 509 2.10 6.64 21.34
C TYR A 509 0.96 7.30 22.11
N ARG A 510 0.48 8.41 21.61
CA ARG A 510 -0.73 9.11 22.01
C ARG A 510 -1.65 9.16 20.82
N VAL A 511 -2.77 8.49 20.91
CA VAL A 511 -3.77 8.35 19.85
C VAL A 511 -4.99 9.17 20.23
N GLU A 512 -5.52 9.96 19.31
CA GLU A 512 -6.77 10.68 19.40
C GLU A 512 -7.53 10.48 18.09
N ALA A 513 -8.68 9.81 18.19
CA ALA A 513 -9.54 9.52 17.04
C ALA A 513 -10.01 10.82 16.34
N PRO A 514 -10.27 10.79 15.03
CA PRO A 514 -10.12 9.62 14.14
C PRO A 514 -8.75 9.53 13.45
N ASP A 515 -7.92 10.58 13.46
CA ASP A 515 -6.80 10.73 12.55
C ASP A 515 -5.56 11.38 13.18
N ARG A 516 -5.46 11.34 14.52
CA ARG A 516 -4.38 12.01 15.25
C ARG A 516 -3.52 11.01 16.01
N LEU A 517 -2.23 11.05 15.75
CA LEU A 517 -1.23 10.24 16.40
C LEU A 517 0.00 11.07 16.74
N ALA A 518 0.47 10.99 17.96
CA ALA A 518 1.80 11.48 18.32
C ALA A 518 2.61 10.35 18.92
N TYR A 519 3.87 10.21 18.55
CA TYR A 519 4.75 9.24 19.20
C TYR A 519 6.11 9.83 19.55
N ARG A 520 6.70 9.24 20.58
CA ARG A 520 8.04 9.55 21.04
C ARG A 520 8.82 8.28 21.31
N ILE A 521 9.94 8.12 20.62
CA ILE A 521 10.91 7.06 20.87
C ILE A 521 11.90 7.54 21.93
N VAL A 522 12.17 6.70 22.92
CA VAL A 522 13.15 7.01 23.98
C VAL A 522 14.54 7.16 23.36
N ARG A 523 15.15 8.32 23.54
CA ARG A 523 16.43 8.70 22.91
C ARG A 523 16.41 8.66 21.37
N GLY A 524 15.23 8.72 20.77
CA GLY A 524 15.01 8.65 19.34
C GLY A 524 14.11 9.78 18.82
N PRO A 525 13.67 9.66 17.57
CA PRO A 525 12.78 10.63 16.93
C PRO A 525 11.40 10.71 17.59
N GLN A 526 10.73 11.83 17.30
CA GLN A 526 9.34 12.09 17.66
C GLN A 526 8.57 12.43 16.40
N ALA A 527 7.29 12.08 16.36
CA ALA A 527 6.41 12.55 15.30
C ALA A 527 5.03 12.92 15.84
N VAL A 528 4.38 13.81 15.10
CA VAL A 528 2.97 14.17 15.25
C VAL A 528 2.34 14.02 13.87
N ILE A 529 1.19 13.37 13.80
CA ILE A 529 0.42 13.15 12.57
C ILE A 529 -1.00 13.61 12.87
N ILE A 530 -1.54 14.49 12.03
CA ILE A 530 -2.91 15.01 12.14
C ILE A 530 -3.47 15.10 10.74
N GLY A 531 -4.48 14.29 10.45
CA GLY A 531 -5.00 14.14 9.10
C GLY A 531 -3.91 13.80 8.11
N GLY A 532 -3.87 14.51 6.97
CA GLY A 532 -2.86 14.34 5.93
C GLY A 532 -1.50 15.01 6.19
N VAL A 533 -1.23 15.51 7.39
CA VAL A 533 0.01 16.23 7.71
C VAL A 533 0.80 15.52 8.79
N ARG A 534 2.09 15.41 8.56
CA ARG A 534 3.05 14.80 9.47
C ARG A 534 4.17 15.76 9.82
N TRP A 535 4.57 15.79 11.08
CA TRP A 535 5.75 16.49 11.58
C TRP A 535 6.68 15.47 12.21
N ASP A 536 7.95 15.48 11.80
CA ASP A 536 9.02 14.65 12.36
C ASP A 536 10.05 15.54 13.03
N ARG A 537 10.58 15.10 14.17
CA ARG A 537 11.70 15.73 14.87
C ARG A 537 12.73 14.69 15.29
N LEU A 538 13.95 14.85 14.82
CA LEU A 538 15.10 14.09 15.30
C LEU A 538 15.58 14.65 16.65
N PRO A 539 16.28 13.86 17.46
CA PRO A 539 16.88 14.36 18.71
C PRO A 539 17.77 15.58 18.45
N GLY A 540 17.50 16.69 19.16
CA GLY A 540 18.21 17.96 18.97
C GLY A 540 17.88 18.73 17.69
N GLY A 541 17.03 18.18 16.81
CA GLY A 541 16.64 18.82 15.55
C GLY A 541 15.39 19.68 15.64
N LYS A 542 15.10 20.41 14.55
CA LYS A 542 13.86 21.15 14.36
C LYS A 542 12.76 20.22 13.80
N TRP A 543 11.50 20.61 13.99
CA TRP A 543 10.35 19.94 13.38
C TRP A 543 10.36 20.13 11.86
N GLN A 544 10.19 19.05 11.13
CA GLN A 544 10.05 19.03 9.67
C GLN A 544 8.65 18.57 9.32
N ARG A 545 7.94 19.35 8.50
CA ARG A 545 6.58 19.07 8.04
C ARG A 545 6.62 18.32 6.71
N SER A 546 5.77 17.32 6.56
CA SER A 546 5.55 16.57 5.30
C SER A 546 4.08 16.21 5.16
N GLN A 547 3.66 15.84 3.95
CA GLN A 547 2.36 15.23 3.71
C GLN A 547 2.42 13.72 3.99
N THR A 548 1.30 13.14 4.42
CA THR A 548 1.13 11.71 4.66
C THR A 548 -0.30 11.30 4.33
N GLU A 549 -0.55 10.00 4.21
CA GLU A 549 -1.93 9.51 4.21
C GLU A 549 -2.57 9.79 5.57
N PRO A 550 -3.86 10.20 5.58
CA PRO A 550 -4.62 10.26 6.82
C PRO A 550 -4.62 8.90 7.51
N LEU A 551 -4.45 8.90 8.82
CA LEU A 551 -4.58 7.70 9.63
C LEU A 551 -6.06 7.46 9.91
N ASP A 552 -6.42 6.19 10.10
CA ASP A 552 -7.70 5.78 10.69
C ASP A 552 -7.37 5.14 12.04
N GLU A 553 -7.33 5.95 13.07
CA GLU A 553 -6.91 5.56 14.42
C GLU A 553 -8.05 5.78 15.44
N PRO A 554 -8.17 4.88 16.41
CA PRO A 554 -7.31 3.72 16.70
C PRO A 554 -7.69 2.47 15.90
N GLU A 555 -6.73 1.83 15.25
CA GLU A 555 -6.91 0.56 14.54
C GLU A 555 -6.04 -0.55 15.19
N PRO A 556 -6.59 -1.75 15.50
CA PRO A 556 -5.80 -2.82 16.08
C PRO A 556 -4.83 -3.44 15.06
N PHE A 557 -3.66 -3.86 15.50
CA PHE A 557 -2.59 -4.41 14.66
C PHE A 557 -3.00 -5.59 13.76
N TRP A 558 -3.99 -6.37 14.16
CA TRP A 558 -4.51 -7.48 13.34
C TRP A 558 -5.63 -7.07 12.37
N GLY A 559 -6.01 -5.77 12.36
CA GLY A 559 -7.03 -5.22 11.45
C GLY A 559 -8.44 -5.79 11.71
N THR A 560 -9.25 -5.79 10.66
CA THR A 560 -10.65 -6.24 10.67
C THR A 560 -10.83 -7.69 10.23
N ASP A 561 -9.83 -8.29 9.58
CA ASP A 561 -9.92 -9.63 9.01
C ASP A 561 -10.04 -10.73 10.08
N PRO A 562 -10.72 -11.84 9.78
CA PRO A 562 -10.80 -12.97 10.67
C PRO A 562 -9.41 -13.57 10.98
N VAL A 563 -9.06 -13.61 12.26
CA VAL A 563 -7.84 -14.26 12.73
C VAL A 563 -8.00 -15.78 12.79
N ARG A 564 -6.88 -16.52 12.68
CA ARG A 564 -6.86 -17.97 12.78
C ARG A 564 -6.45 -18.43 14.19
N ASN A 565 -6.87 -19.63 14.58
CA ASN A 565 -6.45 -20.27 15.82
C ASN A 565 -6.78 -19.47 17.10
N ALA A 566 -7.83 -18.65 17.10
CA ALA A 566 -8.20 -17.88 18.27
C ALA A 566 -8.67 -18.79 19.41
N ARG A 567 -7.89 -18.86 20.51
CA ARG A 567 -8.15 -19.71 21.67
C ARG A 567 -8.03 -18.93 22.97
N LEU A 568 -8.91 -19.24 23.94
CA LEU A 568 -8.83 -18.68 25.28
C LEU A 568 -7.80 -19.48 26.09
N LEU A 569 -6.70 -18.84 26.47
CA LEU A 569 -5.63 -19.49 27.23
C LEU A 569 -5.93 -19.60 28.72
N GLY A 570 -6.78 -18.71 29.24
CA GLY A 570 -7.13 -18.65 30.67
C GLY A 570 -7.30 -17.22 31.17
N THR A 571 -7.03 -17.04 32.47
CA THR A 571 -7.05 -15.76 33.16
C THR A 571 -5.67 -15.43 33.73
N GLY A 572 -5.44 -14.16 34.01
CA GLY A 572 -4.18 -13.65 34.60
C GLY A 572 -4.37 -12.29 35.23
N ARG A 573 -3.25 -11.60 35.47
CA ARG A 573 -3.25 -10.22 35.97
C ARG A 573 -2.24 -9.36 35.20
N ILE A 574 -2.61 -8.14 34.90
CA ILE A 574 -1.73 -7.09 34.33
C ILE A 574 -1.83 -5.86 35.24
N GLY A 575 -0.72 -5.49 35.88
CA GLY A 575 -0.70 -4.37 36.84
C GLY A 575 -1.75 -4.52 37.95
N GLY A 576 -1.92 -5.72 38.48
CA GLY A 576 -2.91 -6.04 39.52
C GLY A 576 -4.34 -6.28 38.99
N ARG A 577 -4.67 -5.87 37.77
CA ARG A 577 -6.01 -6.01 37.17
C ARG A 577 -6.21 -7.42 36.59
N PRO A 578 -7.39 -8.05 36.83
CA PRO A 578 -7.69 -9.33 36.21
C PRO A 578 -7.82 -9.21 34.70
N VAL A 579 -7.37 -10.22 33.97
CA VAL A 579 -7.47 -10.28 32.51
C VAL A 579 -7.89 -11.67 32.04
N ARG A 580 -8.57 -11.72 30.89
CA ARG A 580 -8.68 -12.92 30.05
C ARG A 580 -7.53 -12.92 29.06
N ILE A 581 -6.90 -14.06 28.86
CA ILE A 581 -5.77 -14.21 27.94
C ILE A 581 -6.23 -15.01 26.75
N ALA A 582 -6.07 -14.46 25.55
CA ALA A 582 -6.38 -15.13 24.29
C ALA A 582 -5.17 -15.12 23.36
N SER A 583 -4.95 -16.19 22.62
CA SER A 583 -3.94 -16.25 21.57
C SER A 583 -4.58 -16.48 20.21
N PHE A 584 -3.89 -16.02 19.15
CA PHE A 584 -4.23 -16.30 17.76
C PHE A 584 -3.01 -16.15 16.84
N PHE A 585 -3.16 -16.57 15.59
CA PHE A 585 -2.17 -16.45 14.55
C PHE A 585 -2.72 -15.59 13.39
N ASP A 586 -1.91 -14.62 12.93
CA ASP A 586 -2.19 -13.85 11.72
C ASP A 586 -1.33 -14.38 10.57
N PRO A 587 -1.91 -15.06 9.57
CA PRO A 587 -1.15 -15.63 8.46
C PRO A 587 -0.60 -14.60 7.47
N ARG A 588 -1.12 -13.35 7.48
CA ARG A 588 -0.66 -12.27 6.59
C ARG A 588 0.74 -11.81 6.96
N LEU A 589 1.01 -11.77 8.27
CA LEU A 589 2.29 -11.31 8.84
C LEU A 589 3.13 -12.45 9.44
N PRO A 590 2.87 -13.73 9.21
CA PRO A 590 3.23 -14.88 10.03
C PRO A 590 3.57 -14.52 11.49
N ALA A 591 2.55 -13.98 12.19
CA ALA A 591 2.69 -13.44 13.54
C ALA A 591 1.78 -14.15 14.54
N TRP A 592 2.32 -14.41 15.71
CA TRP A 592 1.57 -14.94 16.86
C TRP A 592 1.24 -13.78 17.79
N PHE A 593 -0.03 -13.72 18.20
CA PHE A 593 -0.54 -12.70 19.09
C PHE A 593 -1.04 -13.31 20.41
N GLU A 594 -0.84 -12.58 21.48
CA GLU A 594 -1.39 -12.85 22.81
C GLU A 594 -2.02 -11.57 23.35
N LEU A 595 -3.33 -11.61 23.60
CA LEU A 595 -4.11 -10.47 24.07
C LEU A 595 -4.43 -10.64 25.56
N PHE A 596 -4.27 -9.57 26.31
CA PHE A 596 -4.63 -9.47 27.72
C PHE A 596 -5.80 -8.49 27.86
N VAL A 597 -7.00 -9.05 28.04
CA VAL A 597 -8.28 -8.36 27.89
C VAL A 597 -8.95 -8.19 29.24
N ASP A 598 -9.35 -6.97 29.59
CA ASP A 598 -10.19 -6.68 30.74
C ASP A 598 -11.54 -7.40 30.59
N PRO A 599 -11.95 -8.25 31.55
CA PRO A 599 -13.15 -9.07 31.43
C PRO A 599 -14.46 -8.27 31.46
N ALA A 600 -14.47 -7.10 32.11
CA ALA A 600 -15.66 -6.26 32.26
C ALA A 600 -15.88 -5.36 31.04
N SER A 601 -14.84 -4.65 30.61
CA SER A 601 -14.94 -3.65 29.52
C SER A 601 -14.58 -4.20 28.15
N SER A 602 -13.95 -5.36 28.05
CA SER A 602 -13.31 -5.89 26.85
C SER A 602 -12.21 -4.98 26.28
N ARG A 603 -11.68 -4.04 27.06
CA ARG A 603 -10.53 -3.21 26.68
C ARG A 603 -9.26 -4.04 26.69
N LEU A 604 -8.41 -3.81 25.71
CA LEU A 604 -7.11 -4.45 25.60
C LEU A 604 -6.13 -3.76 26.56
N LEU A 605 -5.68 -4.45 27.62
CA LEU A 605 -4.73 -3.89 28.60
C LEU A 605 -3.28 -4.13 28.20
N ALA A 606 -3.00 -5.23 27.51
CA ALA A 606 -1.68 -5.52 26.96
C ALA A 606 -1.80 -6.42 25.73
N LEU A 607 -0.77 -6.39 24.89
CA LEU A 607 -0.62 -7.23 23.70
C LEU A 607 0.84 -7.68 23.59
N HIS A 608 1.04 -8.94 23.29
CA HIS A 608 2.31 -9.48 22.86
C HIS A 608 2.18 -9.95 21.41
N MET A 609 3.12 -9.57 20.57
CA MET A 609 3.25 -10.08 19.21
C MET A 609 4.65 -10.65 19.03
N THR A 610 4.72 -11.83 18.45
CA THR A 610 5.97 -12.47 18.05
C THR A 610 5.92 -12.72 16.56
N ALA A 611 6.84 -12.10 15.83
CA ALA A 611 7.02 -12.29 14.38
C ALA A 611 8.51 -12.29 14.05
N GLN A 612 8.85 -12.45 12.77
CA GLN A 612 10.23 -12.40 12.30
C GLN A 612 10.94 -11.10 12.73
N ALA A 613 11.97 -11.19 13.55
CA ALA A 613 12.72 -10.04 14.08
C ALA A 613 11.85 -8.89 14.62
N HIS A 614 10.63 -9.21 15.07
CA HIS A 614 9.67 -8.23 15.53
C HIS A 614 8.93 -8.77 16.76
N PHE A 615 9.47 -8.46 17.93
CA PHE A 615 9.00 -8.94 19.23
C PHE A 615 8.41 -7.73 19.96
N MET A 616 7.10 -7.56 19.86
CA MET A 616 6.40 -6.37 20.33
C MET A 616 5.62 -6.69 21.61
N ARG A 617 5.73 -5.79 22.58
CA ARG A 617 4.92 -5.79 23.79
C ARG A 617 4.32 -4.42 23.97
N HIS A 618 3.00 -4.36 23.95
CA HIS A 618 2.23 -3.16 24.22
C HIS A 618 1.60 -3.22 25.61
N ARG A 619 1.52 -2.05 26.24
CA ARG A 619 0.65 -1.75 27.38
C ARG A 619 -0.21 -0.56 27.03
N TYR A 620 -1.50 -0.69 27.28
CA TYR A 620 -2.51 0.30 26.94
C TYR A 620 -3.04 0.98 28.19
N SER A 621 -3.23 2.29 28.13
CA SER A 621 -3.68 3.11 29.24
C SER A 621 -4.42 4.35 28.77
N ARG A 622 -5.00 5.11 29.73
CA ARG A 622 -5.69 6.39 29.48
C ARG A 622 -6.79 6.30 28.42
N PHE A 623 -7.56 5.21 28.46
CA PHE A 623 -8.70 4.98 27.57
C PHE A 623 -9.75 6.08 27.75
N ASP A 624 -10.12 6.77 26.67
CA ASP A 624 -11.10 7.86 26.62
C ASP A 624 -10.81 9.02 27.62
N ALA A 625 -9.59 9.09 28.14
CA ALA A 625 -9.17 10.17 29.02
C ALA A 625 -8.90 11.46 28.23
N PRO A 626 -9.02 12.65 28.85
CA PRO A 626 -8.64 13.90 28.19
C PRO A 626 -7.20 13.84 27.68
N LEU A 627 -7.06 13.92 26.36
CA LEU A 627 -5.79 13.88 25.64
C LEU A 627 -5.98 14.61 24.31
N HIS A 628 -5.09 15.57 24.02
CA HIS A 628 -5.10 16.24 22.74
C HIS A 628 -3.76 16.08 22.05
N VAL A 629 -3.82 15.69 20.78
CA VAL A 629 -2.68 15.68 19.87
C VAL A 629 -2.74 16.97 19.07
N VAL A 630 -1.80 17.86 19.33
CA VAL A 630 -1.73 19.18 18.69
C VAL A 630 -0.49 19.29 17.80
N PRO A 631 -0.54 20.11 16.73
CA PRO A 631 0.65 20.40 15.94
C PRO A 631 1.78 20.90 16.83
N PRO A 632 3.04 20.56 16.52
CA PRO A 632 4.16 21.13 17.26
C PRO A 632 4.20 22.65 17.08
N PRO A 633 4.72 23.39 18.09
CA PRO A 633 4.82 24.84 18.00
C PRO A 633 5.63 25.24 16.77
N ALA A 634 5.13 26.23 16.02
CA ALA A 634 5.87 26.83 14.93
C ALA A 634 7.20 27.36 15.51
N GLY A 635 8.32 26.77 15.09
CA GLY A 635 9.63 27.26 15.53
C GLY A 635 9.74 28.74 15.18
N LYS A 636 10.14 29.58 16.12
CA LYS A 636 10.57 30.94 15.81
C LYS A 636 11.61 30.84 14.68
N ARG A 637 11.35 31.55 13.57
CA ARG A 637 12.20 31.62 12.37
C ARG A 637 13.63 32.05 12.72
#